data_f67b2c7d19a65b9afe10de7ea136b996
#
_entry.id   f67b2c7d19a65b9afe10de7ea136b996
#
_cell.length_a   1.000
_cell.length_b   1.000
_cell.length_c   1.000
_cell.angle_alpha   90.00
_cell.angle_beta   90.00
_cell.angle_gamma   90.00
#
_symmetry.space_group_name_H-M   'P 1'
#
loop_
_entity.id
_entity.type
_entity.pdbx_description
1 polymer ?
#
loop_
_entity_poly.entity_id
_entity_poly.type
_entity_poly.pdbx_seq_one_letter_code
_entity_poly.pdbx_strand_id
1 'polypeptide(L)'
;VRGELKMLDGNSFTVENTFKGILPTIPYLANYSEGFSPSEMDNKISQIENDGLATWTDSYNEGQVMNRMIQTARIADQTGNTLARDKMITTIKERLEDWLTYQSGEKAFLFYYNSTWSAMLGYPAGHGQDGNLNDHHFHWGYFIHAAAFMEQFEPGWSTKYGDMINILIRDAASTDRNDTKFPFLRNFSPYAGHSWANGFATFPQGNDQESTSESMQFASSLIHWGAITNNDEVRDLGIYIYTTEQTAVEEYWFDVYERNFQSNQQYSLVSRVWGNSSDNGTFWTGDIAASYGIEMYPIHGGSFYLGHNQEYSKKLWNEIVSNTGVLSKEDNDNLWHDTYWKYLSFTDPQAAVDLYNAYPERNLKFGISDAQTYHWLHSVNAMGVIDATITADYPIASVFIKNGEKTYVAHNYLDSEIIVTFSDDFQLTVPANKMTTNRDIDVSGIISSDFSQAFPNGSVNLLTAITGAGVTKVEFFDGATLIGEDTTAPYEFKVENLTFGVHGVYSKIYVNNEFNVTNTVNIQVGEQVPYLGSPILIPGVIEAGFYDAFEGGNGQNISYVDTSIGNNGDFRTDENIDAVSNNQEGAIVGWNAAGEWMEYSIDVQTAGIYDLSYRFASGNSSGGGPFYFEIDGNKISSDITIPSSGSWESWRTKTISGIELPKGESVLRLFIENGEFNIGKLTFTYKSSLSFVPPIASAGENISLTLPSSTTTLNGSLSNDPEGESISYNWEQVYGPSIISFDNNTDVSPMISNLVEGVYKCKLTVNDGTYVDFDEVLVIVSETGNSSPSIAITSPTENQSFAQGSEIIIAASASDIDGTISKVEFYDGTTKLGEDSTSPYNYTWANASVGDHQIKAIVTDNDAGEGASQIVNITVVEVQVCSETSNEAQEGAF
;
A
#
# COMPACT_ATOMS: atom_id res chain seq x y z
N VAL A 1 43.32 -17.38 -2.46
CA VAL A 1 41.94 -17.19 -2.02
C VAL A 1 41.87 -16.37 -0.71
N ARG A 2 42.83 -16.51 0.17
CA ARG A 2 42.83 -15.87 1.49
C ARG A 2 43.99 -14.86 1.65
N GLY A 3 44.50 -14.36 0.56
CA GLY A 3 45.57 -13.34 0.57
C GLY A 3 46.92 -13.84 1.10
N GLU A 4 47.69 -12.93 1.56
CA GLU A 4 49.00 -13.18 2.16
C GLU A 4 48.86 -13.67 3.60
N LEU A 5 49.40 -14.84 3.89
CA LEU A 5 49.40 -15.39 5.25
C LEU A 5 50.53 -14.78 6.07
N LYS A 6 50.20 -14.24 7.23
CA LYS A 6 51.14 -13.68 8.19
C LYS A 6 51.39 -14.67 9.32
N MET A 7 52.67 -14.83 9.69
CA MET A 7 53.04 -15.61 10.86
C MET A 7 53.36 -14.71 12.03
N LEU A 8 52.81 -15.05 13.19
CA LEU A 8 53.19 -14.43 14.47
C LEU A 8 54.08 -15.41 15.25
N ASP A 9 55.14 -14.89 15.88
CA ASP A 9 55.97 -15.67 16.77
C ASP A 9 55.30 -15.75 18.14
N GLY A 10 54.97 -16.98 18.56
CA GLY A 10 54.23 -17.22 19.79
C GLY A 10 53.23 -18.39 19.68
N ASN A 11 52.54 -18.71 20.79
CA ASN A 11 51.56 -19.76 20.88
C ASN A 11 50.11 -19.21 21.08
N SER A 12 49.93 -17.92 21.14
CA SER A 12 48.64 -17.23 21.29
C SER A 12 48.69 -15.82 20.75
N PHE A 13 47.56 -15.32 20.30
CA PHE A 13 47.35 -13.91 19.92
C PHE A 13 45.90 -13.54 20.22
N THR A 14 45.64 -12.27 20.39
CA THR A 14 44.32 -11.71 20.55
C THR A 14 43.91 -10.98 19.25
N VAL A 15 42.72 -11.20 18.79
CA VAL A 15 42.05 -10.45 17.72
C VAL A 15 40.98 -9.62 18.37
N GLU A 16 40.94 -8.33 18.08
CA GLU A 16 39.93 -7.41 18.55
C GLU A 16 39.11 -6.91 17.35
N ASN A 17 37.81 -7.13 17.37
CA ASN A 17 36.87 -6.59 16.40
C ASN A 17 35.90 -5.66 17.14
N THR A 18 35.57 -4.54 16.53
CA THR A 18 34.63 -3.57 17.12
C THR A 18 33.22 -3.81 16.59
N PHE A 19 32.31 -4.09 17.49
CA PHE A 19 30.88 -4.14 17.15
C PHE A 19 30.34 -2.71 16.99
N LYS A 20 29.66 -2.43 15.88
CA LYS A 20 29.19 -1.09 15.51
C LYS A 20 27.70 -0.91 15.65
N GLY A 21 27.02 -1.86 16.28
CA GLY A 21 25.61 -1.81 16.55
C GLY A 21 24.71 -2.32 15.40
N ILE A 22 23.52 -2.68 15.78
CA ILE A 22 22.43 -3.09 14.89
C ILE A 22 21.10 -2.50 15.40
N LEU A 23 20.05 -2.60 14.60
CA LEU A 23 18.68 -2.26 15.00
C LEU A 23 17.71 -3.37 14.58
N PRO A 24 16.55 -3.53 15.23
CA PRO A 24 15.52 -4.48 14.78
C PRO A 24 14.86 -4.03 13.47
N THR A 25 14.78 -2.73 13.26
CA THR A 25 14.35 -2.01 12.07
C THR A 25 14.93 -0.59 12.17
N ILE A 26 14.80 0.23 11.14
CA ILE A 26 15.16 1.65 11.25
C ILE A 26 14.00 2.46 11.85
N PRO A 27 14.26 3.61 12.50
CA PRO A 27 13.22 4.46 13.06
C PRO A 27 12.38 5.09 11.96
N TYR A 28 11.10 5.35 12.26
CA TYR A 28 10.18 6.01 11.35
C TYR A 28 10.43 7.52 11.32
N LEU A 29 11.41 7.92 10.53
CA LEU A 29 11.73 9.32 10.25
C LEU A 29 11.45 9.69 8.78
N ALA A 30 10.74 8.84 8.06
CA ALA A 30 10.41 9.02 6.66
C ALA A 30 9.68 10.35 6.38
N ASN A 31 8.91 10.83 7.33
CA ASN A 31 8.21 12.12 7.26
C ASN A 31 9.13 13.33 7.08
N TYR A 32 10.43 13.21 7.41
CA TYR A 32 11.44 14.24 7.18
C TYR A 32 12.07 14.18 5.77
N SER A 33 11.70 13.19 4.97
CA SER A 33 12.15 13.05 3.58
C SER A 33 11.19 13.75 2.63
N GLU A 34 11.72 14.58 1.74
CA GLU A 34 10.92 15.23 0.72
C GLU A 34 10.24 14.20 -0.19
N GLY A 35 8.98 14.43 -0.54
CA GLY A 35 8.18 13.54 -1.38
C GLY A 35 7.62 12.31 -0.66
N PHE A 36 7.84 12.15 0.65
CA PHE A 36 7.20 11.09 1.42
C PHE A 36 5.71 11.41 1.66
N SER A 37 4.86 10.39 1.51
CA SER A 37 3.43 10.48 1.77
C SER A 37 3.02 9.44 2.83
N PRO A 38 2.50 9.88 4.00
CA PRO A 38 1.95 8.96 5.00
C PRO A 38 0.80 8.11 4.46
N SER A 39 -0.08 8.66 3.63
CA SER A 39 -1.19 7.91 3.02
C SER A 39 -0.70 6.81 2.06
N GLU A 40 0.36 7.07 1.30
CA GLU A 40 0.99 6.04 0.48
C GLU A 40 1.60 4.94 1.35
N MET A 41 2.21 5.31 2.49
CA MET A 41 2.72 4.34 3.46
C MET A 41 1.60 3.44 4.00
N ASP A 42 0.47 4.03 4.39
CA ASP A 42 -0.70 3.28 4.88
C ASP A 42 -1.25 2.32 3.81
N ASN A 43 -1.34 2.77 2.56
CA ASN A 43 -1.75 1.92 1.43
C ASN A 43 -0.82 0.71 1.26
N LYS A 44 0.50 0.92 1.34
CA LYS A 44 1.50 -0.15 1.22
C LYS A 44 1.46 -1.12 2.41
N ILE A 45 1.19 -0.64 3.62
CA ILE A 45 0.96 -1.49 4.79
C ILE A 45 -0.29 -2.35 4.56
N SER A 46 -1.38 -1.76 4.09
CA SER A 46 -2.64 -2.46 3.84
C SER A 46 -2.53 -3.59 2.81
N GLN A 47 -1.66 -3.44 1.81
CA GLN A 47 -1.38 -4.51 0.85
C GLN A 47 -0.83 -5.77 1.53
N ILE A 48 0.11 -5.60 2.47
CA ILE A 48 0.73 -6.71 3.19
C ILE A 48 -0.15 -7.24 4.33
N GLU A 49 -0.92 -6.37 4.96
CA GLU A 49 -1.88 -6.76 6.01
C GLU A 49 -2.84 -7.85 5.54
N ASN A 50 -3.29 -7.78 4.29
CA ASN A 50 -4.22 -8.72 3.68
C ASN A 50 -3.53 -9.87 2.94
N ASP A 51 -2.23 -9.80 2.77
CA ASP A 51 -1.41 -10.86 2.19
C ASP A 51 -1.24 -11.97 3.24
N GLY A 52 -2.23 -12.80 3.38
CA GLY A 52 -2.09 -14.01 4.18
C GLY A 52 -0.83 -14.75 3.72
N LEU A 53 -0.10 -15.38 4.64
CA LEU A 53 0.98 -16.31 4.29
C LEU A 53 0.36 -17.45 3.48
N ALA A 54 0.18 -17.21 2.17
CA ALA A 54 -0.83 -17.87 1.36
C ALA A 54 -0.62 -19.38 1.25
N THR A 55 0.62 -19.83 1.14
CA THR A 55 0.92 -21.25 1.01
C THR A 55 1.94 -21.67 2.05
N TRP A 56 1.66 -22.72 2.77
CA TRP A 56 2.64 -23.40 3.61
C TRP A 56 3.74 -23.97 2.73
N THR A 57 4.99 -23.69 3.08
CA THR A 57 6.14 -24.03 2.26
C THR A 57 7.25 -24.66 3.10
N ASP A 58 8.47 -24.77 2.57
CA ASP A 58 9.64 -25.22 3.34
C ASP A 58 10.11 -24.17 4.34
N SER A 59 10.96 -24.56 5.29
CA SER A 59 11.42 -23.68 6.37
C SER A 59 12.17 -22.43 5.91
N TYR A 60 12.77 -22.42 4.72
CA TYR A 60 13.45 -21.24 4.18
C TYR A 60 12.44 -20.19 3.68
N ASN A 61 11.60 -20.61 2.74
CA ASN A 61 10.59 -19.72 2.16
C ASN A 61 9.57 -19.24 3.20
N GLU A 62 9.17 -20.10 4.15
CA GLU A 62 8.33 -19.72 5.28
C GLU A 62 8.99 -18.61 6.11
N GLY A 63 10.28 -18.76 6.40
CA GLY A 63 11.06 -17.76 7.09
C GLY A 63 11.10 -16.42 6.37
N GLN A 64 11.30 -16.42 5.05
CA GLN A 64 11.31 -15.19 4.23
C GLN A 64 9.96 -14.48 4.25
N VAL A 65 8.85 -15.22 4.14
CA VAL A 65 7.51 -14.62 4.16
C VAL A 65 7.20 -14.04 5.55
N MET A 66 7.54 -14.75 6.63
CA MET A 66 7.44 -14.19 7.99
C MET A 66 8.27 -12.90 8.13
N ASN A 67 9.50 -12.88 7.62
CA ASN A 67 10.35 -11.69 7.68
C ASN A 67 9.70 -10.47 6.99
N ARG A 68 9.09 -10.65 5.82
CA ARG A 68 8.35 -9.61 5.11
C ARG A 68 7.25 -9.00 5.99
N MET A 69 6.45 -9.84 6.65
CA MET A 69 5.39 -9.39 7.54
C MET A 69 5.94 -8.74 8.82
N ILE A 70 7.01 -9.29 9.40
CA ILE A 70 7.66 -8.74 10.60
C ILE A 70 8.14 -7.30 10.36
N GLN A 71 8.83 -7.06 9.24
CA GLN A 71 9.31 -5.73 8.92
C GLN A 71 8.15 -4.74 8.71
N THR A 72 7.08 -5.19 8.05
CA THR A 72 5.89 -4.36 7.82
C THR A 72 5.12 -4.09 9.12
N ALA A 73 4.98 -5.10 10.00
CA ALA A 73 4.32 -4.93 11.30
C ALA A 73 5.06 -3.94 12.21
N ARG A 74 6.41 -3.94 12.18
CA ARG A 74 7.22 -2.95 12.90
C ARG A 74 7.01 -1.53 12.38
N ILE A 75 6.78 -1.38 11.07
CA ILE A 75 6.45 -0.08 10.47
C ILE A 75 5.03 0.33 10.90
N ALA A 76 4.07 -0.57 10.83
CA ALA A 76 2.70 -0.32 11.28
C ALA A 76 2.64 0.08 12.76
N ASP A 77 3.46 -0.53 13.61
CA ASP A 77 3.60 -0.14 15.02
C ASP A 77 4.13 1.29 15.16
N GLN A 78 5.19 1.65 14.45
CA GLN A 78 5.80 2.98 14.49
C GLN A 78 4.90 4.07 13.88
N THR A 79 4.04 3.73 12.92
CA THR A 79 3.05 4.65 12.32
C THR A 79 1.77 4.76 13.14
N GLY A 80 1.60 3.91 14.18
CA GLY A 80 0.39 3.85 14.99
C GLY A 80 -0.76 3.06 14.36
N ASN A 81 -0.54 2.38 13.23
CA ASN A 81 -1.52 1.48 12.61
C ASN A 81 -1.57 0.13 13.36
N THR A 82 -2.14 0.17 14.57
CA THR A 82 -2.17 -0.98 15.46
C THR A 82 -3.04 -2.13 14.94
N LEU A 83 -4.06 -1.83 14.15
CA LEU A 83 -4.93 -2.86 13.55
C LEU A 83 -4.16 -3.73 12.55
N ALA A 84 -3.46 -3.12 11.61
CA ALA A 84 -2.63 -3.81 10.66
C ALA A 84 -1.50 -4.60 11.36
N ARG A 85 -0.84 -3.96 12.33
CA ARG A 85 0.18 -4.61 13.16
C ARG A 85 -0.34 -5.89 13.83
N ASP A 86 -1.45 -5.79 14.54
CA ASP A 86 -1.99 -6.90 15.36
C ASP A 86 -2.48 -8.06 14.46
N LYS A 87 -3.01 -7.75 13.28
CA LYS A 87 -3.38 -8.77 12.29
C LYS A 87 -2.16 -9.53 11.77
N MET A 88 -1.07 -8.82 11.43
CA MET A 88 0.19 -9.45 11.00
C MET A 88 0.83 -10.26 12.13
N ILE A 89 0.82 -9.77 13.38
CA ILE A 89 1.28 -10.52 14.56
C ILE A 89 0.52 -11.84 14.69
N THR A 90 -0.81 -11.81 14.58
CA THR A 90 -1.64 -13.01 14.65
C THR A 90 -1.23 -14.04 13.59
N THR A 91 -1.04 -13.61 12.35
CA THR A 91 -0.64 -14.51 11.25
C THR A 91 0.76 -15.09 11.47
N ILE A 92 1.73 -14.27 11.87
CA ILE A 92 3.10 -14.73 12.17
C ILE A 92 3.08 -15.73 13.32
N LYS A 93 2.31 -15.44 14.38
CA LYS A 93 2.16 -16.29 15.55
C LYS A 93 1.64 -17.67 15.19
N GLU A 94 0.54 -17.75 14.43
CA GLU A 94 -0.05 -19.01 13.99
C GLU A 94 0.98 -19.88 13.23
N ARG A 95 1.74 -19.27 12.33
CA ARG A 95 2.75 -19.96 11.53
C ARG A 95 3.93 -20.42 12.38
N LEU A 96 4.48 -19.53 13.18
CA LEU A 96 5.64 -19.84 14.00
C LEU A 96 5.31 -20.91 15.05
N GLU A 97 4.17 -20.79 15.73
CA GLU A 97 3.75 -21.75 16.76
C GLU A 97 3.44 -23.13 16.19
N ASP A 98 2.89 -23.20 14.97
CA ASP A 98 2.66 -24.47 14.28
C ASP A 98 3.99 -25.19 14.00
N TRP A 99 4.95 -24.53 13.40
CA TRP A 99 6.29 -25.10 13.17
C TRP A 99 7.01 -25.55 14.46
N LEU A 100 6.75 -24.90 15.57
CA LEU A 100 7.35 -25.22 16.89
C LEU A 100 6.58 -26.26 17.69
N THR A 101 5.41 -26.72 17.23
CA THR A 101 4.51 -27.60 17.96
C THR A 101 4.14 -28.83 17.15
N TYR A 102 4.64 -30.00 17.52
CA TYR A 102 4.22 -31.25 16.88
C TYR A 102 2.82 -31.67 17.31
N GLN A 103 1.94 -31.95 16.36
CA GLN A 103 0.64 -32.58 16.57
C GLN A 103 0.64 -34.03 16.12
N SER A 104 -0.05 -34.90 16.87
CA SER A 104 -0.03 -36.35 16.59
C SER A 104 -0.55 -36.67 15.19
N GLY A 105 0.32 -37.24 14.36
CA GLY A 105 0.04 -37.63 12.98
C GLY A 105 0.44 -36.59 11.93
N GLU A 106 0.95 -35.46 12.34
CA GLU A 106 1.51 -34.43 11.49
C GLU A 106 2.77 -34.92 10.77
N LYS A 107 2.94 -34.48 9.51
CA LYS A 107 4.04 -34.90 8.65
C LYS A 107 4.79 -33.76 7.97
N ALA A 108 4.34 -32.55 8.14
CA ALA A 108 4.89 -31.36 7.53
C ALA A 108 4.70 -30.15 8.44
N PHE A 109 5.44 -29.08 8.20
CA PHE A 109 5.47 -27.83 8.93
C PHE A 109 5.87 -28.01 10.38
N LEU A 110 6.95 -28.75 10.59
CA LEU A 110 7.47 -29.11 11.90
C LEU A 110 8.99 -29.26 11.86
N PHE A 111 9.60 -29.16 13.02
CA PHE A 111 11.01 -29.51 13.22
C PHE A 111 11.16 -30.90 13.79
N TYR A 112 12.18 -31.62 13.29
CA TYR A 112 12.52 -32.97 13.68
C TYR A 112 14.00 -33.06 14.06
N TYR A 113 14.30 -33.61 15.24
CA TYR A 113 15.68 -33.91 15.65
C TYR A 113 16.15 -35.26 15.10
N ASN A 114 17.15 -35.26 14.23
CA ASN A 114 17.80 -36.46 13.72
C ASN A 114 18.98 -36.83 14.62
N SER A 115 18.80 -37.85 15.44
CA SER A 115 19.84 -38.31 16.38
C SER A 115 21.05 -38.96 15.73
N THR A 116 20.94 -39.43 14.47
CA THR A 116 22.07 -39.99 13.71
C THR A 116 23.03 -38.91 13.22
N TRP A 117 22.48 -37.76 12.84
CA TRP A 117 23.26 -36.61 12.34
C TRP A 117 23.47 -35.54 13.37
N SER A 118 22.89 -35.72 14.56
CA SER A 118 22.89 -34.70 15.60
C SER A 118 22.44 -33.33 15.09
N ALA A 119 21.32 -33.27 14.37
CA ALA A 119 20.83 -32.09 13.66
C ALA A 119 19.33 -31.94 13.78
N MET A 120 18.88 -30.70 13.81
CA MET A 120 17.50 -30.35 13.57
C MET A 120 17.22 -30.32 12.07
N LEU A 121 16.05 -30.82 11.67
CA LEU A 121 15.58 -30.77 10.29
C LEU A 121 14.18 -30.17 10.26
N GLY A 122 13.89 -29.29 9.30
CA GLY A 122 12.57 -28.77 9.05
C GLY A 122 11.86 -29.53 7.92
N TYR A 123 10.56 -29.69 8.02
CA TYR A 123 9.75 -30.36 7.00
C TYR A 123 8.54 -29.47 6.61
N PRO A 124 8.33 -29.25 5.29
CA PRO A 124 9.16 -29.68 4.15
C PRO A 124 10.59 -29.12 4.18
N ALA A 125 11.54 -29.93 3.76
CA ALA A 125 12.92 -29.49 3.65
C ALA A 125 13.15 -28.77 2.31
N GLY A 126 13.81 -27.61 2.37
CA GLY A 126 14.28 -26.86 1.21
C GLY A 126 15.81 -26.85 1.13
N HIS A 127 16.37 -26.51 -0.03
CA HIS A 127 17.79 -26.18 -0.25
C HIS A 127 18.82 -27.24 0.25
N GLY A 128 18.42 -28.52 0.33
CA GLY A 128 19.30 -29.59 0.84
C GLY A 128 19.49 -29.59 2.34
N GLN A 129 18.64 -28.89 3.10
CA GLN A 129 18.67 -28.77 4.55
C GLN A 129 18.66 -30.12 5.26
N ASP A 130 17.95 -31.13 4.73
CA ASP A 130 17.85 -32.48 5.28
C ASP A 130 18.95 -33.42 4.80
N GLY A 131 19.40 -33.28 3.54
CA GLY A 131 20.37 -34.19 2.92
C GLY A 131 21.83 -33.80 3.19
N ASN A 132 22.14 -32.54 3.10
CA ASN A 132 23.48 -31.99 3.24
C ASN A 132 23.69 -31.22 4.53
N LEU A 133 22.64 -31.06 5.38
CA LEU A 133 22.61 -30.16 6.51
C LEU A 133 22.94 -28.75 6.07
N ASN A 134 22.39 -28.35 4.89
CA ASN A 134 22.71 -27.11 4.22
C ASN A 134 21.91 -25.97 4.78
N ASP A 135 22.48 -24.79 4.84
CA ASP A 135 21.83 -23.51 5.15
C ASP A 135 21.10 -23.43 6.51
N HIS A 136 21.42 -24.29 7.48
CA HIS A 136 20.75 -24.32 8.77
C HIS A 136 20.73 -22.94 9.45
N HIS A 137 21.83 -22.20 9.40
CA HIS A 137 21.89 -20.85 9.98
C HIS A 137 21.01 -19.86 9.23
N PHE A 138 20.80 -20.00 7.91
CA PHE A 138 19.86 -19.15 7.17
C PHE A 138 18.42 -19.47 7.57
N HIS A 139 18.03 -20.75 7.49
CA HIS A 139 16.68 -21.18 7.87
C HIS A 139 16.35 -20.81 9.31
N TRP A 140 17.19 -21.20 10.25
CA TRP A 140 16.95 -20.94 11.67
C TRP A 140 17.02 -19.44 12.02
N GLY A 141 17.86 -18.69 11.31
CA GLY A 141 17.96 -17.24 11.47
C GLY A 141 16.61 -16.54 11.32
N TYR A 142 15.82 -16.93 10.33
CA TYR A 142 14.47 -16.39 10.13
C TYR A 142 13.52 -16.75 11.28
N PHE A 143 13.56 -17.99 11.77
CA PHE A 143 12.71 -18.41 12.90
C PHE A 143 13.13 -17.75 14.21
N ILE A 144 14.41 -17.58 14.46
CA ILE A 144 14.93 -16.86 15.64
C ILE A 144 14.52 -15.38 15.56
N HIS A 145 14.59 -14.79 14.38
CA HIS A 145 14.11 -13.42 14.15
C HIS A 145 12.61 -13.29 14.45
N ALA A 146 11.81 -14.24 13.97
CA ALA A 146 10.37 -14.28 14.23
C ALA A 146 10.08 -14.47 15.73
N ALA A 147 10.86 -15.30 16.42
CA ALA A 147 10.72 -15.50 17.86
C ALA A 147 11.05 -14.23 18.66
N ALA A 148 12.11 -13.52 18.30
CA ALA A 148 12.44 -12.24 18.92
C ALA A 148 11.34 -11.20 18.69
N PHE A 149 10.74 -11.18 17.51
CA PHE A 149 9.60 -10.35 17.20
C PHE A 149 8.37 -10.72 18.03
N MET A 150 8.06 -12.02 18.16
CA MET A 150 6.93 -12.46 19.00
C MET A 150 7.10 -12.09 20.45
N GLU A 151 8.30 -12.29 21.03
CA GLU A 151 8.54 -11.89 22.42
C GLU A 151 8.44 -10.37 22.61
N GLN A 152 8.79 -9.57 21.60
CA GLN A 152 8.66 -8.11 21.63
C GLN A 152 7.20 -7.66 21.75
N PHE A 153 6.29 -8.28 21.02
CA PHE A 153 4.88 -7.87 20.96
C PHE A 153 3.95 -8.69 21.86
N GLU A 154 4.37 -9.89 22.25
CA GLU A 154 3.69 -10.75 23.22
C GLU A 154 4.67 -11.16 24.34
N PRO A 155 4.96 -10.28 25.31
CA PRO A 155 5.90 -10.57 26.38
C PRO A 155 5.54 -11.84 27.14
N GLY A 156 6.52 -12.74 27.30
CA GLY A 156 6.33 -14.06 27.90
C GLY A 156 6.04 -15.19 26.91
N TRP A 157 5.96 -14.92 25.61
CA TRP A 157 5.85 -15.95 24.58
C TRP A 157 7.03 -16.95 24.66
N SER A 158 8.23 -16.47 24.93
CA SER A 158 9.43 -17.28 25.10
C SER A 158 9.35 -18.29 26.25
N THR A 159 8.53 -18.06 27.25
CA THR A 159 8.32 -19.02 28.35
C THR A 159 7.78 -20.37 27.85
N LYS A 160 7.00 -20.34 26.73
CA LYS A 160 6.43 -21.56 26.15
C LYS A 160 7.31 -22.15 25.04
N TYR A 161 7.87 -21.30 24.18
CA TYR A 161 8.52 -21.73 22.94
C TYR A 161 10.04 -21.49 22.91
N GLY A 162 10.58 -20.74 23.90
CA GLY A 162 11.98 -20.34 23.90
C GLY A 162 12.96 -21.51 23.91
N ASP A 163 12.63 -22.61 24.56
CA ASP A 163 13.48 -23.83 24.53
C ASP A 163 13.64 -24.40 23.13
N MET A 164 12.58 -24.38 22.31
CA MET A 164 12.66 -24.81 20.89
C MET A 164 13.55 -23.88 20.06
N ILE A 165 13.43 -22.57 20.27
CA ILE A 165 14.31 -21.60 19.62
C ILE A 165 15.77 -21.82 20.02
N ASN A 166 16.04 -22.03 21.31
CA ASN A 166 17.38 -22.34 21.80
C ASN A 166 17.94 -23.67 21.23
N ILE A 167 17.08 -24.65 20.92
CA ILE A 167 17.51 -25.86 20.21
C ILE A 167 17.93 -25.55 18.77
N LEU A 168 17.22 -24.69 18.04
CA LEU A 168 17.61 -24.25 16.69
C LEU A 168 18.95 -23.50 16.71
N ILE A 169 19.14 -22.63 17.73
CA ILE A 169 20.43 -21.93 17.95
C ILE A 169 21.55 -22.94 18.18
N ARG A 170 21.35 -23.92 19.06
CA ARG A 170 22.36 -24.94 19.35
C ARG A 170 22.66 -25.82 18.12
N ASP A 171 21.71 -26.09 17.28
CA ASP A 171 21.96 -26.84 16.05
C ASP A 171 22.95 -26.13 15.14
N ALA A 172 22.79 -24.83 14.92
CA ALA A 172 23.66 -24.06 14.06
C ALA A 172 24.97 -23.62 14.73
N ALA A 173 24.90 -23.28 16.03
CA ALA A 173 26.00 -22.59 16.71
C ALA A 173 26.12 -22.93 18.22
N SER A 174 26.10 -24.23 18.59
CA SER A 174 26.35 -24.65 19.98
C SER A 174 27.71 -24.19 20.48
N THR A 175 27.74 -23.51 21.63
CA THR A 175 28.96 -23.04 22.31
C THR A 175 29.58 -24.10 23.22
N ASP A 176 28.82 -25.14 23.59
CA ASP A 176 29.28 -26.20 24.46
C ASP A 176 30.00 -27.30 23.66
N ARG A 177 31.31 -27.44 23.87
CA ARG A 177 32.10 -28.52 23.26
C ARG A 177 31.75 -29.92 23.79
N ASN A 178 31.01 -30.02 24.90
CA ASN A 178 30.53 -31.27 25.47
C ASN A 178 29.05 -31.52 25.13
N ASP A 179 28.43 -30.71 24.30
CA ASP A 179 27.06 -30.94 23.88
C ASP A 179 26.93 -32.30 23.20
N THR A 180 26.09 -33.17 23.78
CA THR A 180 25.92 -34.55 23.25
C THR A 180 24.91 -34.64 22.13
N LYS A 181 24.20 -33.53 21.83
CA LYS A 181 23.15 -33.48 20.80
C LYS A 181 23.60 -32.76 19.54
N PHE A 182 24.41 -31.70 19.73
CA PHE A 182 24.84 -30.85 18.61
C PHE A 182 26.35 -30.65 18.59
N PRO A 183 26.96 -30.56 17.41
CA PRO A 183 28.40 -30.27 17.30
C PRO A 183 28.68 -28.80 17.68
N PHE A 184 29.87 -28.55 18.19
CA PHE A 184 30.33 -27.20 18.48
C PHE A 184 30.36 -26.35 17.21
N LEU A 185 29.66 -25.22 17.22
CA LEU A 185 29.61 -24.24 16.11
C LEU A 185 29.48 -24.88 14.71
N ARG A 186 28.43 -25.69 14.49
CA ARG A 186 28.22 -26.44 13.22
C ARG A 186 28.48 -25.58 11.98
N ASN A 187 27.82 -24.45 11.89
CA ASN A 187 27.88 -23.60 10.72
C ASN A 187 28.99 -22.54 10.77
N PHE A 188 29.46 -22.13 11.94
CA PHE A 188 30.48 -21.09 12.08
C PHE A 188 31.87 -21.67 12.32
N SER A 189 32.85 -21.24 11.55
CA SER A 189 34.25 -21.63 11.70
C SER A 189 35.08 -20.52 12.31
N PRO A 190 35.51 -20.59 13.60
CA PRO A 190 36.40 -19.60 14.17
C PRO A 190 37.74 -19.48 13.42
N TYR A 191 38.17 -20.54 12.74
CA TYR A 191 39.39 -20.53 11.92
C TYR A 191 39.23 -19.75 10.62
N ALA A 192 38.06 -19.96 9.93
CA ALA A 192 37.74 -19.22 8.72
C ALA A 192 37.30 -17.77 9.00
N GLY A 193 36.72 -17.54 10.18
CA GLY A 193 36.13 -16.27 10.59
C GLY A 193 34.74 -16.04 10.03
N HIS A 194 34.12 -17.07 9.41
CA HIS A 194 32.80 -16.95 8.79
C HIS A 194 32.05 -18.28 8.86
N SER A 195 30.77 -18.23 8.55
CA SER A 195 29.91 -19.40 8.47
C SER A 195 30.15 -20.20 7.18
N TRP A 196 29.72 -21.45 7.21
CA TRP A 196 29.68 -22.35 6.07
C TRP A 196 28.26 -22.82 5.84
N ALA A 197 27.84 -22.92 4.57
CA ALA A 197 26.50 -23.31 4.20
C ALA A 197 26.21 -24.77 4.55
N ASN A 198 27.06 -25.71 4.14
CA ASN A 198 26.84 -27.13 4.37
C ASN A 198 27.32 -27.58 5.76
N GLY A 199 26.66 -28.58 6.32
CA GLY A 199 27.11 -29.23 7.55
C GLY A 199 28.42 -30.04 7.41
N PHE A 200 28.84 -30.34 6.19
CA PHE A 200 30.08 -31.01 5.83
C PHE A 200 30.49 -30.69 4.39
N ALA A 201 31.77 -30.75 4.08
CA ALA A 201 32.28 -30.48 2.75
C ALA A 201 31.83 -31.50 1.72
N THR A 202 30.90 -31.15 0.85
CA THR A 202 30.32 -32.03 -0.18
C THR A 202 30.92 -31.85 -1.56
N PHE A 203 31.64 -30.75 -1.79
CA PHE A 203 32.20 -30.40 -3.10
C PHE A 203 33.70 -30.60 -3.17
N PRO A 204 34.27 -30.79 -4.37
CA PRO A 204 35.71 -30.86 -4.54
C PRO A 204 36.47 -29.62 -4.08
N GLN A 205 35.83 -28.48 -4.11
CA GLN A 205 36.39 -27.19 -3.63
C GLN A 205 36.34 -27.04 -2.11
N GLY A 206 35.68 -27.97 -1.40
CA GLY A 206 35.45 -27.92 0.04
C GLY A 206 34.03 -27.44 0.36
N ASN A 207 33.81 -26.99 1.58
CA ASN A 207 32.55 -26.36 1.95
C ASN A 207 32.42 -24.96 1.28
N ASP A 208 31.25 -24.46 1.19
CA ASP A 208 30.93 -23.16 0.59
C ASP A 208 30.19 -22.24 1.54
N GLN A 209 30.16 -20.97 1.17
CA GLN A 209 29.29 -19.95 1.74
C GLN A 209 28.89 -18.99 0.61
N GLU A 210 27.58 -18.86 0.36
CA GLU A 210 27.04 -17.97 -0.66
C GLU A 210 26.53 -16.67 -0.02
N SER A 211 25.37 -16.67 0.55
CA SER A 211 24.65 -15.48 1.07
C SER A 211 25.24 -14.99 2.40
N THR A 212 26.21 -14.07 2.33
CA THR A 212 26.77 -13.47 3.56
C THR A 212 25.74 -12.63 4.31
N SER A 213 24.83 -11.98 3.62
CA SER A 213 23.79 -11.14 4.23
C SER A 213 22.79 -11.95 5.05
N GLU A 214 22.45 -13.17 4.64
CA GLU A 214 21.61 -14.08 5.43
C GLU A 214 22.36 -14.67 6.64
N SER A 215 23.66 -14.90 6.49
CA SER A 215 24.50 -15.27 7.63
C SER A 215 24.58 -14.15 8.67
N MET A 216 24.73 -12.91 8.23
CA MET A 216 24.69 -11.74 9.10
C MET A 216 23.33 -11.53 9.73
N GLN A 217 22.22 -11.90 9.04
CA GLN A 217 20.88 -11.91 9.63
C GLN A 217 20.79 -12.95 10.75
N PHE A 218 21.33 -14.17 10.57
CA PHE A 218 21.39 -15.16 11.65
C PHE A 218 22.07 -14.59 12.88
N ALA A 219 23.26 -14.01 12.73
CA ALA A 219 24.01 -13.44 13.83
C ALA A 219 23.25 -12.28 14.52
N SER A 220 22.62 -11.39 13.74
CA SER A 220 21.80 -10.30 14.29
C SER A 220 20.56 -10.83 15.02
N SER A 221 19.97 -11.92 14.55
CA SER A 221 18.81 -12.56 15.20
C SER A 221 19.17 -13.14 16.56
N LEU A 222 20.38 -13.69 16.72
CA LEU A 222 20.90 -14.12 18.03
C LEU A 222 21.03 -12.93 19.01
N ILE A 223 21.53 -11.79 18.52
CA ILE A 223 21.67 -10.57 19.35
C ILE A 223 20.30 -10.11 19.84
N HIS A 224 19.30 -10.03 18.94
CA HIS A 224 17.95 -9.63 19.30
C HIS A 224 17.31 -10.61 20.28
N TRP A 225 17.38 -11.91 19.98
CA TRP A 225 16.82 -12.95 20.84
C TRP A 225 17.47 -12.97 22.23
N GLY A 226 18.81 -12.90 22.29
CA GLY A 226 19.53 -12.86 23.55
C GLY A 226 19.22 -11.60 24.38
N ALA A 227 19.09 -10.45 23.71
CA ALA A 227 18.77 -9.19 24.37
C ALA A 227 17.34 -9.19 24.95
N ILE A 228 16.34 -9.63 24.18
CA ILE A 228 14.94 -9.59 24.62
C ILE A 228 14.62 -10.65 25.67
N THR A 229 15.33 -11.79 25.63
CA THR A 229 15.15 -12.87 26.63
C THR A 229 16.09 -12.76 27.83
N ASN A 230 16.87 -11.68 27.93
CA ASN A 230 17.94 -11.50 28.94
C ASN A 230 18.94 -12.68 28.98
N ASN A 231 19.25 -13.25 27.84
CA ASN A 231 20.20 -14.34 27.70
C ASN A 231 21.53 -13.78 27.14
N ASP A 232 22.40 -13.34 28.03
CA ASP A 232 23.71 -12.76 27.70
C ASP A 232 24.58 -13.72 26.86
N GLU A 233 24.52 -15.04 27.11
CA GLU A 233 25.34 -16.01 26.36
C GLU A 233 24.96 -16.02 24.88
N VAL A 234 23.67 -16.02 24.57
CA VAL A 234 23.18 -15.99 23.16
C VAL A 234 23.46 -14.65 22.52
N ARG A 235 23.23 -13.54 23.24
CA ARG A 235 23.55 -12.19 22.75
C ARG A 235 25.02 -12.05 22.39
N ASP A 236 25.89 -12.46 23.29
CA ASP A 236 27.35 -12.34 23.14
C ASP A 236 27.88 -13.27 22.06
N LEU A 237 27.30 -14.48 21.90
CA LEU A 237 27.55 -15.37 20.76
C LEU A 237 27.19 -14.66 19.44
N GLY A 238 26.02 -14.04 19.39
CA GLY A 238 25.59 -13.26 18.21
C GLY A 238 26.55 -12.13 17.87
N ILE A 239 26.99 -11.35 18.86
CA ILE A 239 27.97 -10.27 18.69
C ILE A 239 29.31 -10.84 18.18
N TYR A 240 29.78 -11.96 18.75
CA TYR A 240 31.01 -12.61 18.32
C TYR A 240 30.96 -13.06 16.87
N ILE A 241 29.91 -13.79 16.49
CA ILE A 241 29.72 -14.25 15.11
C ILE A 241 29.62 -13.05 14.17
N TYR A 242 28.75 -12.08 14.49
CA TYR A 242 28.50 -10.88 13.66
C TYR A 242 29.78 -10.12 13.36
N THR A 243 30.55 -9.77 14.38
CA THR A 243 31.77 -8.96 14.21
C THR A 243 32.88 -9.70 13.50
N THR A 244 33.01 -11.01 13.75
CA THR A 244 34.03 -11.84 13.11
C THR A 244 33.68 -12.08 11.65
N GLU A 245 32.44 -12.42 11.35
CA GLU A 245 31.97 -12.67 10.00
C GLU A 245 31.94 -11.38 9.16
N GLN A 246 31.55 -10.25 9.72
CA GLN A 246 31.69 -8.95 9.05
C GLN A 246 33.11 -8.73 8.55
N THR A 247 34.11 -8.96 9.41
CA THR A 247 35.53 -8.83 9.02
C THR A 247 35.89 -9.79 7.88
N ALA A 248 35.41 -11.02 7.94
CA ALA A 248 35.66 -12.00 6.87
C ALA A 248 34.96 -11.63 5.55
N VAL A 249 33.74 -11.08 5.62
CA VAL A 249 32.99 -10.58 4.44
C VAL A 249 33.74 -9.43 3.77
N GLU A 250 34.19 -8.44 4.55
CA GLU A 250 35.00 -7.33 4.05
C GLU A 250 36.30 -7.79 3.39
N GLU A 251 36.92 -8.89 3.87
CA GLU A 251 38.17 -9.42 3.35
C GLU A 251 37.98 -10.40 2.16
N TYR A 252 37.03 -11.32 2.23
CA TYR A 252 36.98 -12.46 1.31
C TYR A 252 35.89 -12.36 0.25
N TRP A 253 34.79 -11.67 0.52
CA TRP A 253 33.72 -11.45 -0.45
C TRP A 253 33.84 -10.11 -1.17
N PHE A 254 34.26 -9.07 -0.44
CA PHE A 254 34.30 -7.70 -0.96
C PHE A 254 35.72 -7.19 -1.23
N ASP A 255 36.73 -7.81 -0.60
CA ASP A 255 38.12 -7.34 -0.66
C ASP A 255 38.24 -5.80 -0.52
N VAL A 256 37.51 -5.27 0.47
CA VAL A 256 37.38 -3.82 0.71
C VAL A 256 38.76 -3.12 0.76
N TYR A 257 39.77 -3.83 1.21
CA TYR A 257 41.16 -3.31 1.39
C TYR A 257 42.10 -3.71 0.24
N GLU A 258 41.57 -4.29 -0.87
CA GLU A 258 42.28 -4.65 -2.10
C GLU A 258 43.53 -5.52 -1.85
N ARG A 259 43.44 -6.53 -1.00
CA ARG A 259 44.58 -7.38 -0.62
C ARG A 259 44.38 -8.88 -0.81
N ASN A 260 43.20 -9.31 -1.15
CA ASN A 260 42.87 -10.71 -1.29
C ASN A 260 42.61 -11.13 -2.73
N PHE A 261 41.96 -10.30 -3.53
CA PHE A 261 41.61 -10.65 -4.91
C PHE A 261 42.86 -10.65 -5.80
N GLN A 262 42.88 -11.62 -6.70
CA GLN A 262 43.92 -11.69 -7.71
C GLN A 262 43.71 -10.62 -8.79
N SER A 263 44.80 -10.23 -9.46
CA SER A 263 44.79 -9.17 -10.49
C SER A 263 43.90 -9.46 -11.70
N ASN A 264 43.43 -10.69 -11.86
CA ASN A 264 42.52 -11.10 -12.92
C ASN A 264 41.05 -11.22 -12.43
N GLN A 265 40.76 -10.87 -11.17
CA GLN A 265 39.41 -10.77 -10.68
C GLN A 265 38.65 -9.69 -11.45
N GLN A 266 37.50 -10.08 -12.01
CA GLN A 266 36.73 -9.21 -12.89
C GLN A 266 35.82 -8.25 -12.13
N TYR A 267 35.28 -8.70 -10.99
CA TYR A 267 34.27 -7.98 -10.21
C TYR A 267 34.81 -7.60 -8.84
N SER A 268 34.27 -6.54 -8.28
CA SER A 268 34.63 -6.03 -6.95
C SER A 268 34.11 -6.89 -5.80
N LEU A 269 33.33 -7.93 -6.09
CA LEU A 269 32.95 -8.95 -5.12
C LEU A 269 33.03 -10.36 -5.72
N VAL A 270 33.01 -11.34 -4.86
CA VAL A 270 32.68 -12.72 -5.18
C VAL A 270 31.39 -13.11 -4.47
N SER A 271 30.55 -13.92 -5.08
CA SER A 271 29.28 -14.32 -4.47
C SER A 271 29.34 -15.68 -3.78
N ARG A 272 30.40 -16.47 -4.03
CA ARG A 272 30.62 -17.72 -3.31
C ARG A 272 32.10 -17.87 -2.92
N VAL A 273 32.31 -18.15 -1.66
CA VAL A 273 33.62 -18.52 -1.12
C VAL A 273 33.62 -20.01 -0.78
N TRP A 274 34.55 -20.73 -1.37
CA TRP A 274 34.78 -22.16 -1.14
C TRP A 274 35.97 -22.39 -0.22
N GLY A 275 36.11 -23.61 0.27
CA GLY A 275 37.26 -23.99 1.05
C GLY A 275 38.61 -23.68 0.39
N ASN A 276 38.71 -23.73 -0.94
CA ASN A 276 39.95 -23.56 -1.71
C ASN A 276 39.82 -22.62 -2.92
N SER A 277 38.68 -22.02 -3.15
CA SER A 277 38.43 -21.11 -4.30
C SER A 277 37.37 -20.07 -3.99
N SER A 278 37.09 -19.20 -4.95
CA SER A 278 35.95 -18.32 -4.96
C SER A 278 35.48 -18.11 -6.38
N ASP A 279 34.22 -17.82 -6.59
CA ASP A 279 33.64 -17.52 -7.89
C ASP A 279 32.46 -16.53 -7.80
N ASN A 280 31.98 -16.10 -8.98
CA ASN A 280 30.77 -15.32 -9.13
C ASN A 280 29.68 -16.18 -9.79
N GLY A 281 28.50 -16.15 -9.22
CA GLY A 281 27.34 -16.92 -9.61
C GLY A 281 26.59 -17.39 -8.38
N THR A 282 25.42 -17.91 -8.57
CA THR A 282 24.60 -18.53 -7.52
C THR A 282 24.36 -19.98 -7.89
N PHE A 283 23.75 -20.76 -6.99
CA PHE A 283 23.44 -22.15 -7.28
C PHE A 283 22.33 -22.33 -8.34
N TRP A 284 21.55 -21.28 -8.63
CA TRP A 284 20.47 -21.33 -9.62
C TRP A 284 20.76 -20.57 -10.93
N THR A 285 21.72 -19.63 -10.95
CA THR A 285 22.03 -18.83 -12.13
C THR A 285 23.46 -18.32 -12.13
N GLY A 286 23.99 -18.11 -13.34
CA GLY A 286 25.25 -17.42 -13.56
C GLY A 286 25.08 -15.91 -13.87
N ASP A 287 23.87 -15.36 -13.73
CA ASP A 287 23.61 -13.94 -13.92
C ASP A 287 24.31 -13.11 -12.84
N ILE A 288 25.12 -12.16 -13.28
CA ILE A 288 25.90 -11.32 -12.35
C ILE A 288 24.99 -10.45 -11.46
N ALA A 289 23.76 -10.12 -11.91
CA ALA A 289 22.80 -9.43 -11.08
C ALA A 289 22.45 -10.25 -9.84
N ALA A 290 22.19 -11.56 -9.98
CA ALA A 290 21.96 -12.42 -8.84
C ALA A 290 23.19 -12.50 -7.91
N SER A 291 24.40 -12.48 -8.45
CA SER A 291 25.63 -12.51 -7.65
C SER A 291 25.81 -11.27 -6.77
N TYR A 292 25.47 -10.08 -7.26
CA TYR A 292 25.47 -8.89 -6.43
C TYR A 292 24.31 -8.93 -5.43
N GLY A 293 23.12 -9.30 -5.88
CA GLY A 293 21.89 -9.27 -5.06
C GLY A 293 21.96 -10.19 -3.86
N ILE A 294 22.52 -11.40 -4.02
CA ILE A 294 22.57 -12.41 -2.94
C ILE A 294 23.47 -11.97 -1.77
N GLU A 295 24.49 -11.16 -2.02
CA GLU A 295 25.36 -10.63 -0.98
C GLU A 295 24.76 -9.43 -0.23
N MET A 296 23.59 -8.94 -0.66
CA MET A 296 22.89 -7.81 -0.06
C MET A 296 21.56 -8.21 0.59
N TYR A 297 20.93 -9.28 0.11
CA TYR A 297 19.61 -9.72 0.56
C TYR A 297 19.70 -10.63 1.80
N PRO A 298 18.86 -10.36 2.84
CA PRO A 298 17.94 -9.23 3.02
C PRO A 298 18.62 -8.01 3.63
N ILE A 299 18.20 -6.79 3.20
CA ILE A 299 18.62 -5.54 3.87
C ILE A 299 17.61 -5.18 4.97
N HIS A 300 18.10 -5.12 6.19
CA HIS A 300 17.36 -4.77 7.41
C HIS A 300 18.30 -4.09 8.44
N GLY A 301 17.85 -3.84 9.67
CA GLY A 301 18.66 -3.18 10.71
C GLY A 301 19.95 -3.92 11.13
N GLY A 302 20.12 -5.17 10.75
CA GLY A 302 21.38 -5.92 10.91
C GLY A 302 22.35 -5.77 9.73
N SER A 303 21.98 -5.04 8.67
CA SER A 303 22.76 -4.95 7.42
C SER A 303 23.61 -3.68 7.30
N PHE A 304 23.76 -2.91 8.37
CA PHE A 304 24.51 -1.63 8.34
C PHE A 304 25.98 -1.78 7.95
N TYR A 305 26.57 -2.97 8.13
CA TYR A 305 27.94 -3.25 7.70
C TYR A 305 28.15 -3.00 6.20
N LEU A 306 27.13 -3.12 5.36
CA LEU A 306 27.16 -2.81 3.93
C LEU A 306 27.46 -1.32 3.65
N GLY A 307 27.16 -0.44 4.61
CA GLY A 307 27.41 0.99 4.54
C GLY A 307 28.66 1.46 5.30
N HIS A 308 29.39 0.59 6.00
CA HIS A 308 30.53 1.00 6.82
C HIS A 308 31.70 1.57 6.00
N ASN A 309 31.93 1.06 4.80
CA ASN A 309 32.96 1.55 3.88
C ASN A 309 32.33 2.28 2.69
N GLN A 310 32.17 3.59 2.84
CA GLN A 310 31.50 4.44 1.85
C GLN A 310 32.18 4.45 0.47
N GLU A 311 33.52 4.38 0.42
CA GLU A 311 34.27 4.37 -0.84
C GLU A 311 34.03 3.05 -1.60
N TYR A 312 34.12 1.94 -0.91
CA TYR A 312 33.85 0.63 -1.48
C TYR A 312 32.39 0.52 -1.95
N SER A 313 31.44 0.92 -1.13
CA SER A 313 30.02 0.82 -1.46
C SER A 313 29.66 1.66 -2.70
N LYS A 314 30.25 2.83 -2.88
CA LYS A 314 30.11 3.65 -4.10
C LYS A 314 30.75 2.97 -5.32
N LYS A 315 31.94 2.40 -5.16
CA LYS A 315 32.62 1.64 -6.21
C LYS A 315 31.75 0.48 -6.69
N LEU A 316 31.23 -0.31 -5.75
CA LEU A 316 30.38 -1.46 -6.04
C LEU A 316 29.06 -1.04 -6.69
N TRP A 317 28.42 0.02 -6.24
CA TRP A 317 27.23 0.55 -6.88
C TRP A 317 27.47 0.92 -8.36
N ASN A 318 28.54 1.63 -8.66
CA ASN A 318 28.88 1.99 -10.04
C ASN A 318 29.13 0.73 -10.91
N GLU A 319 29.69 -0.31 -10.33
CA GLU A 319 29.91 -1.58 -10.99
C GLU A 319 28.58 -2.31 -11.25
N ILE A 320 27.66 -2.32 -10.28
CA ILE A 320 26.30 -2.86 -10.44
C ILE A 320 25.59 -2.16 -11.59
N VAL A 321 25.61 -0.83 -11.61
CA VAL A 321 25.01 -0.04 -12.72
C VAL A 321 25.60 -0.43 -14.08
N SER A 322 26.93 -0.62 -14.14
CA SER A 322 27.61 -0.98 -15.38
C SER A 322 27.30 -2.39 -15.89
N ASN A 323 27.10 -3.34 -14.97
CA ASN A 323 27.07 -4.76 -15.30
C ASN A 323 25.70 -5.40 -15.31
N THR A 324 24.67 -4.78 -14.68
CA THR A 324 23.40 -5.45 -14.44
C THR A 324 22.22 -4.87 -15.22
N GLY A 325 22.35 -3.68 -15.78
CA GLY A 325 21.21 -3.00 -16.39
C GLY A 325 20.18 -2.46 -15.37
N VAL A 326 20.53 -2.33 -14.08
CA VAL A 326 19.61 -1.89 -13.00
C VAL A 326 18.96 -0.51 -13.25
N LEU A 327 19.52 0.32 -14.09
CA LEU A 327 18.94 1.59 -14.54
C LEU A 327 18.23 1.49 -15.90
N SER A 328 18.30 0.34 -16.59
CA SER A 328 17.49 0.05 -17.76
C SER A 328 16.22 -0.67 -17.32
N LYS A 329 15.12 -0.44 -18.02
CA LYS A 329 13.86 -1.17 -17.75
C LYS A 329 13.90 -2.56 -18.39
N GLU A 330 14.98 -3.31 -18.16
CA GLU A 330 15.11 -4.68 -18.64
C GLU A 330 14.33 -5.62 -17.73
N ASP A 331 13.59 -6.50 -18.38
CA ASP A 331 12.87 -7.59 -17.71
C ASP A 331 13.88 -8.69 -17.36
N ASN A 332 14.38 -8.62 -16.13
CA ASN A 332 15.30 -9.60 -15.56
C ASN A 332 14.91 -9.91 -14.11
N ASP A 333 14.39 -11.09 -13.88
CA ASP A 333 13.97 -11.59 -12.55
C ASP A 333 15.07 -11.57 -11.49
N ASN A 334 16.34 -11.47 -11.91
CA ASN A 334 17.48 -11.38 -10.99
C ASN A 334 17.83 -9.93 -10.62
N LEU A 335 17.17 -8.93 -11.21
CA LEU A 335 17.29 -7.54 -10.84
C LEU A 335 16.33 -7.22 -9.68
N TRP A 336 16.78 -7.37 -8.47
CA TRP A 336 16.01 -7.07 -7.26
C TRP A 336 16.14 -5.59 -6.93
N HIS A 337 15.36 -4.76 -7.62
CA HIS A 337 15.44 -3.30 -7.55
C HIS A 337 15.32 -2.76 -6.13
N ASP A 338 14.41 -3.31 -5.33
CA ASP A 338 14.21 -2.98 -3.92
C ASP A 338 15.48 -3.19 -3.08
N THR A 339 16.20 -4.27 -3.31
CA THR A 339 17.46 -4.60 -2.65
C THR A 339 18.58 -3.66 -3.10
N TYR A 340 18.70 -3.43 -4.39
CA TYR A 340 19.73 -2.55 -4.95
C TYR A 340 19.56 -1.09 -4.55
N TRP A 341 18.32 -0.58 -4.51
CA TRP A 341 18.11 0.80 -4.08
C TRP A 341 18.31 0.98 -2.58
N LYS A 342 17.94 -0.03 -1.76
CA LYS A 342 18.32 -0.02 -0.34
C LYS A 342 19.83 -0.04 -0.17
N TYR A 343 20.57 -0.79 -1.00
CA TYR A 343 22.02 -0.75 -0.99
C TYR A 343 22.58 0.63 -1.38
N LEU A 344 22.06 1.23 -2.45
CA LEU A 344 22.43 2.59 -2.84
C LEU A 344 22.22 3.60 -1.70
N SER A 345 21.16 3.43 -0.92
CA SER A 345 20.82 4.34 0.17
C SER A 345 21.91 4.43 1.25
N PHE A 346 22.78 3.45 1.38
CA PHE A 346 23.94 3.53 2.28
C PHE A 346 24.97 4.58 1.86
N THR A 347 24.95 5.05 0.62
CA THR A 347 25.91 6.02 0.07
C THR A 347 25.29 7.27 -0.52
N ASP A 348 24.11 7.14 -1.11
CA ASP A 348 23.34 8.23 -1.71
C ASP A 348 21.82 7.98 -1.52
N PRO A 349 21.32 8.34 -0.32
CA PRO A 349 19.92 8.11 0.01
C PRO A 349 18.94 8.84 -0.91
N GLN A 350 19.29 10.08 -1.35
CA GLN A 350 18.40 10.84 -2.24
C GLN A 350 18.30 10.19 -3.62
N ALA A 351 19.43 9.78 -4.22
CA ALA A 351 19.41 9.08 -5.48
C ALA A 351 18.61 7.76 -5.41
N ALA A 352 18.63 7.08 -4.25
CA ALA A 352 17.83 5.87 -4.04
C ALA A 352 16.32 6.16 -4.04
N VAL A 353 15.89 7.25 -3.40
CA VAL A 353 14.49 7.73 -3.44
C VAL A 353 14.10 8.14 -4.86
N ASP A 354 14.97 8.86 -5.56
CA ASP A 354 14.72 9.30 -6.94
C ASP A 354 14.53 8.11 -7.88
N LEU A 355 15.34 7.06 -7.75
CA LEU A 355 15.21 5.83 -8.53
C LEU A 355 13.93 5.09 -8.17
N TYR A 356 13.59 4.99 -6.89
CA TYR A 356 12.34 4.39 -6.47
C TYR A 356 11.13 5.04 -7.14
N ASN A 357 11.08 6.36 -7.16
CA ASN A 357 10.01 7.13 -7.80
C ASN A 357 10.01 7.02 -9.33
N ALA A 358 11.20 6.91 -9.95
CA ALA A 358 11.34 6.79 -11.40
C ALA A 358 10.96 5.41 -11.95
N TYR A 359 10.88 4.38 -11.10
CA TYR A 359 10.60 2.99 -11.50
C TYR A 359 9.43 2.42 -10.70
N PRO A 360 8.18 2.83 -10.99
CA PRO A 360 7.00 2.33 -10.27
C PRO A 360 6.77 0.82 -10.49
N GLU A 361 7.09 0.30 -11.68
CA GLU A 361 6.98 -1.13 -12.05
C GLU A 361 8.31 -1.87 -11.76
N ARG A 362 8.71 -1.90 -10.51
CA ARG A 362 9.97 -2.52 -10.07
C ARG A 362 9.77 -3.96 -9.63
N ASN A 363 10.81 -4.77 -9.84
CA ASN A 363 10.83 -6.12 -9.29
C ASN A 363 11.13 -6.07 -7.79
N LEU A 364 10.24 -6.66 -7.00
CA LEU A 364 10.46 -6.88 -5.57
C LEU A 364 11.02 -8.29 -5.36
N LYS A 365 12.03 -8.40 -4.51
CA LYS A 365 12.53 -9.71 -4.11
C LYS A 365 11.51 -10.40 -3.20
N PHE A 366 11.27 -11.67 -3.45
CA PHE A 366 10.47 -12.51 -2.53
C PHE A 366 10.97 -12.38 -1.09
N GLY A 367 10.07 -12.19 -0.14
CA GLY A 367 10.41 -11.95 1.28
C GLY A 367 10.64 -10.48 1.64
N ILE A 368 10.42 -9.54 0.71
CA ILE A 368 10.46 -8.08 0.95
C ILE A 368 9.10 -7.48 0.58
N SER A 369 8.66 -6.48 1.33
CA SER A 369 7.47 -5.68 0.99
C SER A 369 7.87 -4.33 0.40
N ASP A 370 7.00 -3.77 -0.43
CA ASP A 370 7.16 -2.40 -0.92
C ASP A 370 7.03 -1.39 0.23
N ALA A 371 6.20 -1.69 1.24
CA ALA A 371 6.14 -0.93 2.49
C ALA A 371 7.49 -0.80 3.18
N GLN A 372 8.24 -1.91 3.31
CA GLN A 372 9.59 -1.89 3.87
C GLN A 372 10.56 -1.07 3.02
N THR A 373 10.49 -1.22 1.70
CA THR A 373 11.38 -0.48 0.80
C THR A 373 11.11 1.01 0.84
N TYR A 374 9.85 1.43 0.76
CA TYR A 374 9.44 2.82 0.84
C TYR A 374 9.83 3.47 2.18
N HIS A 375 9.54 2.79 3.29
CA HIS A 375 9.95 3.23 4.63
C HIS A 375 11.46 3.36 4.76
N TRP A 376 12.21 2.32 4.31
CA TRP A 376 13.67 2.31 4.38
C TRP A 376 14.28 3.50 3.66
N LEU A 377 13.93 3.67 2.39
CA LEU A 377 14.53 4.70 1.55
C LEU A 377 14.28 6.10 2.08
N HIS A 378 13.04 6.40 2.47
CA HIS A 378 12.69 7.71 2.99
C HIS A 378 13.25 7.96 4.40
N SER A 379 13.27 6.97 5.29
CA SER A 379 13.85 7.14 6.63
C SER A 379 15.37 7.29 6.55
N VAL A 380 16.07 6.52 5.73
CA VAL A 380 17.52 6.70 5.51
C VAL A 380 17.79 8.05 4.84
N ASN A 381 16.96 8.49 3.89
CA ASN A 381 17.08 9.81 3.30
C ASN A 381 16.91 10.93 4.34
N ALA A 382 16.07 10.74 5.33
CA ALA A 382 15.90 11.71 6.42
C ALA A 382 17.09 11.75 7.39
N MET A 383 17.66 10.58 7.71
CA MET A 383 18.76 10.44 8.67
C MET A 383 20.16 10.61 8.04
N GLY A 384 20.28 10.31 6.74
CA GLY A 384 21.57 10.22 6.05
C GLY A 384 22.19 8.83 6.13
N VAL A 385 23.49 8.76 5.92
CA VAL A 385 24.25 7.52 5.89
C VAL A 385 24.68 7.08 7.30
N ILE A 386 24.98 5.78 7.46
CA ILE A 386 25.48 5.25 8.73
C ILE A 386 26.83 5.89 9.12
N ASP A 387 26.97 6.32 10.36
CA ASP A 387 28.24 6.77 10.94
C ASP A 387 28.90 5.63 11.76
N ALA A 388 29.63 4.78 11.08
CA ALA A 388 30.32 3.64 11.67
C ALA A 388 31.54 4.02 12.56
N THR A 389 31.85 5.30 12.71
CA THR A 389 32.93 5.77 13.59
C THR A 389 32.48 5.90 15.04
N ILE A 390 31.17 5.93 15.28
CA ILE A 390 30.57 6.04 16.61
C ILE A 390 29.96 4.69 17.00
N THR A 391 30.35 4.21 18.18
CA THR A 391 29.82 3.01 18.81
C THR A 391 28.99 3.37 20.05
N ALA A 392 28.28 2.41 20.61
CA ALA A 392 27.49 2.58 21.82
C ALA A 392 27.87 1.53 22.87
N ASP A 393 27.58 1.80 24.13
CA ASP A 393 27.71 0.85 25.24
C ASP A 393 26.56 -0.18 25.28
N TYR A 394 25.60 -0.04 24.37
CA TYR A 394 24.46 -0.94 24.20
C TYR A 394 24.42 -1.47 22.76
N PRO A 395 24.23 -2.80 22.56
CA PRO A 395 24.43 -3.40 21.22
C PRO A 395 23.35 -3.05 20.19
N ILE A 396 22.14 -2.66 20.66
CA ILE A 396 21.02 -2.36 19.77
C ILE A 396 20.88 -0.84 19.64
N ALA A 397 21.92 -0.24 19.05
CA ALA A 397 22.03 1.19 18.81
C ALA A 397 22.87 1.45 17.56
N SER A 398 22.62 2.57 16.88
CA SER A 398 23.36 3.00 15.69
C SER A 398 23.28 4.51 15.54
N VAL A 399 24.19 5.08 14.76
CA VAL A 399 24.25 6.53 14.48
C VAL A 399 24.22 6.76 12.99
N PHE A 400 23.42 7.71 12.55
CA PHE A 400 23.36 8.17 11.16
C PHE A 400 23.80 9.62 11.07
N ILE A 401 24.30 10.05 9.92
CA ILE A 401 24.78 11.41 9.71
C ILE A 401 24.28 11.96 8.37
N LYS A 402 23.66 13.14 8.41
CA LYS A 402 23.23 13.91 7.24
C LYS A 402 23.71 15.36 7.37
N ASN A 403 24.53 15.82 6.43
CA ASN A 403 25.02 17.20 6.40
C ASN A 403 25.73 17.64 7.71
N GLY A 404 26.34 16.69 8.43
CA GLY A 404 27.01 16.94 9.70
C GLY A 404 26.12 16.83 10.93
N GLU A 405 24.82 16.68 10.78
CA GLU A 405 23.87 16.43 11.87
C GLU A 405 23.74 14.93 12.13
N LYS A 406 23.80 14.53 13.39
CA LYS A 406 23.74 13.14 13.82
C LYS A 406 22.36 12.77 14.32
N THR A 407 21.87 11.62 13.86
CA THR A 407 20.70 10.95 14.42
C THR A 407 21.16 9.72 15.20
N TYR A 408 21.05 9.78 16.52
CA TYR A 408 21.34 8.68 17.43
C TYR A 408 20.09 7.86 17.60
N VAL A 409 20.20 6.55 17.49
CA VAL A 409 19.06 5.62 17.57
C VAL A 409 19.42 4.49 18.52
N ALA A 410 18.52 4.13 19.40
CA ALA A 410 18.62 2.89 20.19
C ALA A 410 17.24 2.25 20.38
N HIS A 411 17.22 0.92 20.51
CA HIS A 411 16.01 0.16 20.83
C HIS A 411 16.20 -0.60 22.12
N ASN A 412 15.39 -0.29 23.13
CA ASN A 412 15.44 -0.91 24.44
C ASN A 412 14.41 -2.06 24.51
N TYR A 413 14.87 -3.28 24.73
CA TYR A 413 13.99 -4.45 24.96
C TYR A 413 13.66 -4.70 26.44
N LEU A 414 14.25 -3.94 27.37
CA LEU A 414 14.04 -4.15 28.80
C LEU A 414 12.74 -3.48 29.28
N ASP A 415 12.21 -3.96 30.40
CA ASP A 415 10.99 -3.44 31.06
C ASP A 415 11.24 -2.11 31.83
N SER A 416 12.44 -1.59 31.78
CA SER A 416 12.83 -0.33 32.44
C SER A 416 13.59 0.57 31.48
N GLU A 417 13.51 1.87 31.71
CA GLU A 417 14.29 2.86 30.98
C GLU A 417 15.79 2.60 31.11
N ILE A 418 16.54 2.82 30.05
CA ILE A 418 17.99 2.78 30.01
C ILE A 418 18.56 4.09 29.45
N ILE A 419 19.84 4.36 29.79
CA ILE A 419 20.62 5.41 29.16
C ILE A 419 21.69 4.73 28.32
N VAL A 420 21.66 4.98 27.01
CA VAL A 420 22.67 4.51 26.08
C VAL A 420 23.69 5.61 25.87
N THR A 421 24.97 5.28 26.13
CA THR A 421 26.11 6.22 25.97
C THR A 421 26.87 5.87 24.71
N PHE A 422 26.99 6.83 23.82
CA PHE A 422 27.77 6.72 22.57
C PHE A 422 29.21 7.14 22.78
N SER A 423 30.10 6.65 21.91
CA SER A 423 31.57 6.87 22.04
C SER A 423 32.03 8.32 21.88
N ASP A 424 31.17 9.21 21.45
CA ASP A 424 31.36 10.66 21.40
C ASP A 424 30.69 11.39 22.59
N ASP A 425 30.43 10.66 23.68
CA ASP A 425 29.86 11.13 24.95
C ASP A 425 28.37 11.57 24.85
N PHE A 426 27.69 11.36 23.70
CA PHE A 426 26.24 11.59 23.61
C PHE A 426 25.49 10.55 24.44
N GLN A 427 24.46 10.98 25.17
CA GLN A 427 23.58 10.10 25.94
C GLN A 427 22.14 10.16 25.45
N LEU A 428 21.57 9.00 25.17
CA LEU A 428 20.18 8.85 24.77
C LEU A 428 19.42 8.07 25.86
N THR A 429 18.39 8.70 26.41
CA THR A 429 17.45 8.05 27.31
C THR A 429 16.43 7.27 26.49
N VAL A 430 16.35 5.97 26.70
CA VAL A 430 15.48 5.07 25.91
C VAL A 430 14.47 4.41 26.84
N PRO A 431 13.17 4.78 26.75
CA PRO A 431 12.13 4.17 27.54
C PRO A 431 12.03 2.64 27.36
N ALA A 432 11.37 1.98 28.30
CA ALA A 432 11.14 0.53 28.24
C ALA A 432 10.41 0.12 26.95
N ASN A 433 10.84 -0.97 26.35
CA ASN A 433 10.22 -1.58 25.16
C ASN A 433 10.01 -0.61 23.97
N LYS A 434 10.94 0.33 23.79
CA LYS A 434 10.80 1.38 22.77
C LYS A 434 12.07 1.58 21.95
N MET A 435 11.89 1.91 20.68
CA MET A 435 12.90 2.54 19.84
C MET A 435 12.81 4.05 20.04
N THR A 436 13.96 4.71 20.21
CA THR A 436 14.03 6.16 20.47
C THR A 436 15.16 6.76 19.68
N THR A 437 14.97 8.01 19.26
CA THR A 437 15.98 8.84 18.60
C THR A 437 16.18 10.14 19.37
N ASN A 438 17.27 10.84 19.11
CA ASN A 438 17.45 12.21 19.63
C ASN A 438 16.54 13.25 18.94
N ARG A 439 15.74 12.82 17.96
CA ARG A 439 14.75 13.65 17.23
C ARG A 439 13.33 13.44 17.71
N ASP A 440 13.10 12.51 18.63
CA ASP A 440 11.78 12.26 19.18
C ASP A 440 11.32 13.45 20.03
N ILE A 441 10.04 13.81 19.87
CA ILE A 441 9.38 14.86 20.66
C ILE A 441 8.21 14.28 21.42
N ASP A 442 7.94 14.84 22.61
CA ASP A 442 6.84 14.38 23.48
C ASP A 442 5.52 15.13 23.17
N VAL A 443 5.15 15.07 21.89
CA VAL A 443 3.90 15.67 21.39
C VAL A 443 3.27 14.72 20.39
N SER A 444 1.98 14.50 20.51
CA SER A 444 1.18 13.75 19.54
C SER A 444 -0.10 14.50 19.19
N GLY A 445 -0.78 14.11 18.13
CA GLY A 445 -2.07 14.70 17.79
C GLY A 445 -2.87 13.86 16.84
N ILE A 446 -4.14 14.20 16.75
CA ILE A 446 -5.11 13.59 15.85
C ILE A 446 -5.72 14.69 15.01
N ILE A 447 -5.65 14.57 13.68
CA ILE A 447 -6.39 15.44 12.79
C ILE A 447 -7.79 14.88 12.55
N SER A 448 -8.75 15.76 12.45
CA SER A 448 -10.13 15.48 12.04
C SER A 448 -10.58 16.53 11.03
N SER A 449 -11.54 16.16 10.20
CA SER A 449 -12.29 17.12 9.36
C SER A 449 -13.74 17.13 9.80
N ASP A 450 -14.42 18.24 9.58
CA ASP A 450 -15.86 18.36 9.85
C ASP A 450 -16.68 17.48 8.88
N PHE A 451 -16.19 17.22 7.66
CA PHE A 451 -16.82 16.36 6.67
C PHE A 451 -15.80 15.44 5.98
N SER A 452 -16.23 14.22 5.65
CA SER A 452 -15.45 13.25 4.85
C SER A 452 -15.71 13.37 3.34
N GLN A 453 -16.72 14.14 2.94
CA GLN A 453 -17.08 14.42 1.54
C GLN A 453 -17.22 15.91 1.31
N ALA A 454 -16.92 16.37 0.11
CA ALA A 454 -17.11 17.75 -0.31
C ALA A 454 -17.45 17.81 -1.81
N PHE A 455 -18.08 18.89 -2.24
CA PHE A 455 -18.22 19.19 -3.67
C PHE A 455 -16.94 19.80 -4.23
N PRO A 456 -16.72 19.69 -5.53
CA PRO A 456 -15.69 20.47 -6.20
C PRO A 456 -15.85 21.95 -5.92
N ASN A 457 -14.72 22.61 -5.63
CA ASN A 457 -14.65 23.99 -5.13
C ASN A 457 -15.30 24.23 -3.75
N GLY A 458 -15.70 23.17 -3.06
CA GLY A 458 -16.16 23.21 -1.68
C GLY A 458 -15.01 23.44 -0.69
N SER A 459 -15.35 23.49 0.58
CA SER A 459 -14.38 23.64 1.66
C SER A 459 -14.69 22.69 2.82
N VAL A 460 -13.65 22.29 3.53
CA VAL A 460 -13.75 21.56 4.80
C VAL A 460 -12.88 22.23 5.85
N ASN A 461 -13.26 22.12 7.12
CA ASN A 461 -12.45 22.59 8.23
C ASN A 461 -11.70 21.43 8.86
N LEU A 462 -10.41 21.60 9.01
CA LEU A 462 -9.51 20.65 9.67
C LEU A 462 -9.24 21.15 11.09
N LEU A 463 -9.24 20.21 12.05
CA LEU A 463 -8.86 20.47 13.43
C LEU A 463 -7.80 19.47 13.85
N THR A 464 -6.67 19.92 14.39
CA THR A 464 -5.65 19.07 14.98
C THR A 464 -5.73 19.17 16.50
N ALA A 465 -6.25 18.12 17.15
CA ALA A 465 -6.25 17.97 18.60
C ALA A 465 -4.88 17.45 19.05
N ILE A 466 -4.24 18.17 19.97
CA ILE A 466 -2.85 17.91 20.39
C ILE A 466 -2.80 17.46 21.85
N THR A 467 -1.91 16.46 22.09
CA THR A 467 -1.48 16.03 23.42
C THR A 467 0.01 16.33 23.56
N GLY A 468 0.40 17.00 24.66
CA GLY A 468 1.75 17.46 24.91
C GLY A 468 1.84 18.97 24.99
N ALA A 469 3.06 19.51 25.06
CA ALA A 469 3.31 20.93 25.22
C ALA A 469 4.49 21.40 24.35
N GLY A 470 4.63 22.70 24.21
CA GLY A 470 5.76 23.31 23.48
C GLY A 470 5.57 23.38 21.97
N VAL A 471 4.37 23.14 21.47
CA VAL A 471 4.07 23.25 20.03
C VAL A 471 4.29 24.68 19.55
N THR A 472 5.05 24.80 18.48
CA THR A 472 5.41 26.08 17.87
C THR A 472 4.55 26.40 16.65
N LYS A 473 4.12 25.37 15.92
CA LYS A 473 3.17 25.47 14.79
C LYS A 473 2.62 24.11 14.41
N VAL A 474 1.53 24.12 13.66
CA VAL A 474 0.97 22.95 12.96
C VAL A 474 0.90 23.29 11.48
N GLU A 475 1.45 22.43 10.64
CA GLU A 475 1.33 22.52 9.18
C GLU A 475 0.33 21.48 8.70
N PHE A 476 -0.53 21.85 7.76
CA PHE A 476 -1.54 20.98 7.15
C PHE A 476 -1.11 20.62 5.73
N PHE A 477 -1.24 19.35 5.40
CA PHE A 477 -0.83 18.79 4.12
C PHE A 477 -1.98 18.04 3.45
N ASP A 478 -2.00 18.10 2.12
CA ASP A 478 -2.76 17.22 1.24
C ASP A 478 -1.75 16.38 0.42
N GLY A 479 -1.65 15.09 0.71
CA GLY A 479 -0.56 14.28 0.22
C GLY A 479 0.81 14.86 0.55
N ALA A 480 1.62 15.18 -0.45
CA ALA A 480 2.92 15.82 -0.25
C ALA A 480 2.87 17.36 -0.26
N THR A 481 1.71 17.96 -0.52
CA THR A 481 1.55 19.41 -0.70
C THR A 481 1.19 20.09 0.61
N LEU A 482 1.99 21.08 1.03
CA LEU A 482 1.63 21.96 2.13
C LEU A 482 0.46 22.84 1.72
N ILE A 483 -0.66 22.74 2.42
CA ILE A 483 -1.88 23.53 2.15
C ILE A 483 -2.09 24.69 3.11
N GLY A 484 -1.48 24.66 4.31
CA GLY A 484 -1.55 25.77 5.26
C GLY A 484 -0.80 25.52 6.55
N GLU A 485 -0.76 26.53 7.41
CA GLU A 485 -0.17 26.44 8.76
C GLU A 485 -0.98 27.24 9.77
N ASP A 486 -0.96 26.80 11.02
CA ASP A 486 -1.49 27.54 12.17
C ASP A 486 -0.46 27.52 13.32
N THR A 487 -0.27 28.66 13.96
CA THR A 487 0.69 28.86 15.05
C THR A 487 0.02 29.06 16.41
N THR A 488 -1.30 29.00 16.46
CA THR A 488 -2.10 29.32 17.66
C THR A 488 -3.18 28.27 17.90
N ALA A 489 -3.26 27.76 19.13
CA ALA A 489 -4.32 26.82 19.50
C ALA A 489 -5.69 27.54 19.66
N PRO A 490 -6.81 26.91 19.26
CA PRO A 490 -6.92 25.60 18.63
C PRO A 490 -6.33 25.61 17.21
N TYR A 491 -5.60 24.53 16.83
CA TYR A 491 -4.93 24.46 15.52
C TYR A 491 -5.93 24.01 14.47
N GLU A 492 -6.41 24.96 13.70
CA GLU A 492 -7.47 24.79 12.71
C GLU A 492 -7.04 25.34 11.34
N PHE A 493 -7.53 24.70 10.28
CA PHE A 493 -7.27 25.18 8.92
C PHE A 493 -8.47 24.88 8.02
N LYS A 494 -8.94 25.89 7.30
CA LYS A 494 -9.99 25.76 6.28
C LYS A 494 -9.34 25.47 4.93
N VAL A 495 -9.57 24.27 4.40
CA VAL A 495 -9.21 23.92 3.03
C VAL A 495 -10.29 24.44 2.11
N GLU A 496 -9.92 25.21 1.11
CA GLU A 496 -10.85 25.80 0.12
C GLU A 496 -10.49 25.34 -1.29
N ASN A 497 -11.45 25.42 -2.22
CA ASN A 497 -11.26 25.09 -3.63
C ASN A 497 -10.76 23.66 -3.86
N LEU A 498 -11.32 22.71 -3.13
CA LEU A 498 -11.02 21.29 -3.32
C LEU A 498 -11.32 20.85 -4.75
N THR A 499 -10.37 20.17 -5.36
CA THR A 499 -10.51 19.59 -6.71
C THR A 499 -11.17 18.21 -6.66
N PHE A 500 -11.66 17.71 -7.80
CA PHE A 500 -12.14 16.33 -7.87
C PHE A 500 -11.05 15.35 -7.42
N GLY A 501 -11.42 14.36 -6.64
CA GLY A 501 -10.54 13.30 -6.19
C GLY A 501 -10.64 13.00 -4.70
N VAL A 502 -9.75 12.12 -4.25
CA VAL A 502 -9.57 11.83 -2.83
C VAL A 502 -8.37 12.60 -2.31
N HIS A 503 -8.60 13.43 -1.30
CA HIS A 503 -7.59 14.24 -0.64
C HIS A 503 -7.19 13.59 0.68
N GLY A 504 -5.98 13.11 0.78
CA GLY A 504 -5.42 12.53 2.00
C GLY A 504 -4.77 13.60 2.87
N VAL A 505 -5.52 14.20 3.80
CA VAL A 505 -5.03 15.30 4.62
C VAL A 505 -4.46 14.83 5.95
N TYR A 506 -3.34 15.42 6.36
CA TYR A 506 -2.70 15.18 7.64
C TYR A 506 -1.99 16.44 8.14
N SER A 507 -1.55 16.43 9.40
CA SER A 507 -0.82 17.56 9.99
C SER A 507 0.57 17.16 10.46
N LYS A 508 1.51 18.10 10.38
CA LYS A 508 2.81 18.05 11.07
C LYS A 508 2.78 18.99 12.26
N ILE A 509 3.05 18.45 13.45
CA ILE A 509 3.02 19.18 14.72
C ILE A 509 4.45 19.46 15.14
N TYR A 510 4.87 20.71 15.13
CA TYR A 510 6.26 21.12 15.38
C TYR A 510 6.50 21.51 16.82
N VAL A 511 7.62 21.02 17.36
CA VAL A 511 8.28 21.54 18.57
C VAL A 511 9.68 21.96 18.13
N ASN A 512 9.91 23.27 18.02
CA ASN A 512 11.11 23.82 17.39
C ASN A 512 11.27 23.34 15.93
N ASN A 513 12.32 22.56 15.62
CA ASN A 513 12.63 22.03 14.29
C ASN A 513 12.20 20.57 14.09
N GLU A 514 11.84 19.90 15.17
CA GLU A 514 11.37 18.50 15.11
C GLU A 514 9.84 18.47 15.04
N PHE A 515 9.28 17.43 14.42
CA PHE A 515 7.83 17.30 14.32
C PHE A 515 7.37 15.84 14.38
N ASN A 516 6.12 15.67 14.82
CA ASN A 516 5.36 14.44 14.66
C ASN A 516 4.23 14.64 13.65
N VAL A 517 3.76 13.55 13.09
CA VAL A 517 2.68 13.53 12.09
C VAL A 517 1.43 12.90 12.70
N THR A 518 0.26 13.44 12.37
CA THR A 518 -1.04 12.90 12.75
C THR A 518 -1.42 11.69 11.88
N ASN A 519 -2.57 11.07 12.21
CA ASN A 519 -3.30 10.22 11.25
C ASN A 519 -3.60 10.99 9.96
N THR A 520 -3.94 10.25 8.90
CA THR A 520 -4.50 10.82 7.66
C THR A 520 -6.03 10.75 7.70
N VAL A 521 -6.69 11.81 7.24
CA VAL A 521 -8.13 11.84 6.98
C VAL A 521 -8.35 11.96 5.48
N ASN A 522 -9.15 11.06 4.91
CA ASN A 522 -9.50 11.11 3.50
C ASN A 522 -10.77 11.94 3.30
N ILE A 523 -10.69 12.96 2.45
CA ILE A 523 -11.80 13.79 2.02
C ILE A 523 -12.10 13.44 0.58
N GLN A 524 -13.31 12.96 0.31
CA GLN A 524 -13.76 12.61 -1.02
C GLN A 524 -14.39 13.82 -1.70
N VAL A 525 -13.88 14.21 -2.87
CA VAL A 525 -14.42 15.34 -3.64
C VAL A 525 -14.91 14.83 -4.98
N GLY A 526 -16.23 14.81 -5.13
CA GLY A 526 -16.94 14.24 -6.26
C GLY A 526 -18.09 13.35 -5.81
N GLU A 527 -18.77 12.72 -6.77
CA GLU A 527 -19.88 11.82 -6.50
C GLU A 527 -19.62 10.44 -7.14
N GLN A 528 -20.16 9.40 -6.51
CA GLN A 528 -20.32 8.10 -7.14
C GLN A 528 -21.45 8.22 -8.18
N VAL A 529 -21.18 7.79 -9.40
CA VAL A 529 -22.15 7.92 -10.50
C VAL A 529 -22.36 6.58 -11.20
N PRO A 530 -23.58 6.30 -11.67
CA PRO A 530 -23.85 5.08 -12.45
C PRO A 530 -22.93 5.02 -13.68
N TYR A 531 -22.24 3.89 -13.89
CA TYR A 531 -21.34 3.70 -15.03
C TYR A 531 -22.00 3.98 -16.39
N LEU A 532 -23.29 3.63 -16.54
CA LEU A 532 -24.06 3.86 -17.75
C LEU A 532 -24.69 5.28 -17.83
N GLY A 533 -24.40 6.16 -16.90
CA GLY A 533 -24.95 7.51 -16.80
C GLY A 533 -26.38 7.57 -16.26
N SER A 534 -26.95 6.44 -15.86
CA SER A 534 -28.22 6.34 -15.15
C SER A 534 -28.29 5.03 -14.39
N PRO A 535 -29.06 4.96 -13.27
CA PRO A 535 -29.26 3.73 -12.52
C PRO A 535 -29.80 2.57 -13.39
N ILE A 536 -29.35 1.37 -13.09
CA ILE A 536 -29.77 0.16 -13.80
C ILE A 536 -31.19 -0.23 -13.36
N LEU A 537 -32.09 -0.32 -14.30
CA LEU A 537 -33.50 -0.65 -14.00
C LEU A 537 -33.66 -2.11 -13.55
N ILE A 538 -34.33 -2.31 -12.42
CA ILE A 538 -34.73 -3.64 -11.90
C ILE A 538 -36.25 -3.74 -11.91
N PRO A 539 -36.84 -4.84 -12.50
CA PRO A 539 -36.21 -6.06 -13.04
C PRO A 539 -35.37 -5.80 -14.29
N GLY A 540 -34.19 -6.44 -14.33
CA GLY A 540 -33.22 -6.18 -15.39
C GLY A 540 -31.97 -7.02 -15.25
N VAL A 541 -30.94 -6.63 -16.00
CA VAL A 541 -29.65 -7.31 -16.04
C VAL A 541 -28.53 -6.32 -15.69
N ILE A 542 -27.71 -6.68 -14.73
CA ILE A 542 -26.45 -6.01 -14.39
C ILE A 542 -25.32 -6.84 -14.99
N GLU A 543 -24.42 -6.26 -15.75
CA GLU A 543 -23.15 -6.87 -16.10
C GLU A 543 -22.14 -6.55 -14.99
N ALA A 544 -21.44 -7.54 -14.46
CA ALA A 544 -20.61 -7.36 -13.28
C ALA A 544 -19.53 -6.27 -13.42
N GLY A 545 -18.99 -6.07 -14.64
CA GLY A 545 -18.04 -4.98 -14.91
C GLY A 545 -18.67 -3.58 -15.04
N PHE A 546 -19.99 -3.44 -14.95
CA PHE A 546 -20.70 -2.15 -15.01
C PHE A 546 -20.96 -1.56 -13.62
N TYR A 547 -20.03 -1.80 -12.67
CA TYR A 547 -20.07 -1.15 -11.37
C TYR A 547 -19.90 0.36 -11.54
N ASP A 548 -20.37 1.12 -10.57
CA ASP A 548 -20.39 2.58 -10.60
C ASP A 548 -18.99 3.17 -10.79
N ALA A 549 -18.93 4.36 -11.34
CA ALA A 549 -17.73 5.15 -11.46
C ALA A 549 -17.69 6.20 -10.34
N PHE A 550 -16.50 6.75 -10.09
CA PHE A 550 -16.32 7.91 -9.22
C PHE A 550 -15.82 9.08 -10.05
N GLU A 551 -16.52 10.22 -10.00
CA GLU A 551 -16.13 11.40 -10.75
C GLU A 551 -14.77 11.97 -10.34
N GLY A 552 -14.33 11.69 -9.12
CA GLY A 552 -13.06 12.17 -8.55
C GLY A 552 -11.84 11.31 -8.85
N GLY A 553 -11.95 10.22 -9.62
CA GLY A 553 -10.80 9.35 -9.88
C GLY A 553 -11.16 7.90 -10.18
N ASN A 554 -10.30 6.96 -9.76
CA ASN A 554 -10.48 5.55 -10.08
C ASN A 554 -11.52 4.80 -9.22
N GLY A 555 -12.13 5.42 -8.24
CA GLY A 555 -13.21 4.83 -7.44
C GLY A 555 -12.82 3.83 -6.36
N GLN A 556 -11.55 3.51 -6.17
CA GLN A 556 -11.09 2.61 -5.12
C GLN A 556 -11.51 3.11 -3.73
N ASN A 557 -12.11 2.25 -2.92
CA ASN A 557 -12.75 2.53 -1.62
C ASN A 557 -13.99 3.45 -1.67
N ILE A 558 -14.52 3.73 -2.87
CA ILE A 558 -15.70 4.58 -3.07
C ILE A 558 -16.81 3.82 -3.78
N SER A 559 -16.59 3.42 -5.03
CA SER A 559 -17.52 2.63 -5.84
C SER A 559 -17.12 1.16 -5.96
N TYR A 560 -15.92 0.82 -5.54
CA TYR A 560 -15.41 -0.54 -5.46
C TYR A 560 -14.22 -0.66 -4.48
N VAL A 561 -13.90 -1.88 -4.10
CA VAL A 561 -12.61 -2.26 -3.52
C VAL A 561 -12.03 -3.44 -4.27
N ASP A 562 -10.80 -3.29 -4.72
CA ASP A 562 -9.93 -4.38 -5.18
C ASP A 562 -8.71 -4.46 -4.24
N THR A 563 -8.29 -5.66 -3.91
CA THR A 563 -7.18 -5.92 -2.98
C THR A 563 -5.83 -5.99 -3.69
N SER A 564 -5.83 -5.98 -5.03
CA SER A 564 -4.64 -5.91 -5.88
C SER A 564 -4.51 -4.53 -6.54
N ILE A 565 -3.32 -4.20 -7.01
CA ILE A 565 -3.09 -2.97 -7.78
C ILE A 565 -3.05 -3.33 -9.25
N GLY A 566 -3.81 -2.57 -10.04
CA GLY A 566 -3.89 -2.72 -11.48
C GLY A 566 -4.89 -3.79 -11.91
N ASN A 567 -5.35 -3.67 -13.13
CA ASN A 567 -6.38 -4.52 -13.72
C ASN A 567 -5.74 -5.55 -14.67
N ASN A 568 -5.90 -6.83 -14.36
CA ASN A 568 -5.43 -7.94 -15.21
C ASN A 568 -6.33 -8.16 -16.45
N GLY A 569 -7.44 -7.43 -16.57
CA GLY A 569 -8.38 -7.52 -17.69
C GLY A 569 -8.14 -6.48 -18.78
N ASP A 570 -9.11 -6.35 -19.69
CA ASP A 570 -9.08 -5.42 -20.84
C ASP A 570 -10.24 -4.40 -20.80
N PHE A 571 -10.99 -4.34 -19.68
CA PHE A 571 -12.14 -3.45 -19.51
C PHE A 571 -11.92 -2.56 -18.27
N ARG A 572 -12.14 -1.24 -18.39
CA ARG A 572 -11.87 -0.24 -17.32
C ARG A 572 -10.41 -0.31 -16.80
N THR A 573 -9.46 -0.31 -17.70
CA THR A 573 -8.03 -0.55 -17.43
C THR A 573 -7.33 0.53 -16.59
N ASP A 574 -8.00 1.64 -16.34
CA ASP A 574 -7.59 2.74 -15.46
C ASP A 574 -8.05 2.56 -14.00
N GLU A 575 -8.73 1.45 -13.72
CA GLU A 575 -9.20 1.06 -12.39
C GLU A 575 -8.54 -0.27 -11.95
N ASN A 576 -8.71 -0.64 -10.68
CA ASN A 576 -8.03 -1.83 -10.17
C ASN A 576 -8.82 -3.12 -10.37
N ILE A 577 -10.17 -3.08 -10.42
CA ILE A 577 -11.00 -4.28 -10.60
C ILE A 577 -10.61 -5.02 -11.88
N ASP A 578 -10.36 -6.30 -11.75
CA ASP A 578 -10.01 -7.22 -12.84
C ASP A 578 -11.20 -7.49 -13.75
N ALA A 579 -11.54 -6.52 -14.59
CA ALA A 579 -12.67 -6.56 -15.47
C ALA A 579 -12.27 -6.91 -16.92
N VAL A 580 -13.06 -7.78 -17.56
CA VAL A 580 -12.79 -8.30 -18.91
C VAL A 580 -13.99 -8.14 -19.83
N SER A 581 -13.75 -7.70 -21.06
CA SER A 581 -14.74 -7.73 -22.14
C SER A 581 -14.93 -9.15 -22.68
N ASN A 582 -16.05 -9.78 -22.38
CA ASN A 582 -16.35 -11.13 -22.86
C ASN A 582 -17.44 -11.11 -23.92
N ASN A 583 -17.17 -11.71 -25.08
CA ASN A 583 -18.10 -11.69 -26.24
C ASN A 583 -19.46 -12.39 -25.96
N GLN A 584 -19.55 -13.26 -24.96
CA GLN A 584 -20.78 -14.01 -24.64
C GLN A 584 -21.45 -13.48 -23.37
N GLU A 585 -20.65 -13.10 -22.37
CA GLU A 585 -21.15 -12.73 -21.04
C GLU A 585 -21.20 -11.21 -20.81
N GLY A 586 -20.68 -10.38 -21.73
CA GLY A 586 -20.54 -8.94 -21.56
C GLY A 586 -19.33 -8.55 -20.72
N ALA A 587 -19.42 -7.48 -19.96
CA ALA A 587 -18.39 -7.08 -19.02
C ALA A 587 -18.44 -7.98 -17.77
N ILE A 588 -17.42 -8.79 -17.59
CA ILE A 588 -17.28 -9.72 -16.47
C ILE A 588 -16.22 -9.24 -15.49
N VAL A 589 -16.22 -9.77 -14.27
CA VAL A 589 -15.17 -9.58 -13.28
C VAL A 589 -14.55 -10.92 -12.92
N GLY A 590 -13.22 -11.00 -12.91
CA GLY A 590 -12.45 -12.20 -12.61
C GLY A 590 -11.39 -11.94 -11.56
N TRP A 591 -10.53 -12.92 -11.31
CA TRP A 591 -9.44 -12.87 -10.30
C TRP A 591 -9.86 -12.39 -8.92
N ASN A 592 -11.14 -12.51 -8.59
CA ASN A 592 -11.73 -12.05 -7.35
C ASN A 592 -11.01 -12.59 -6.11
N ALA A 593 -10.77 -11.75 -5.14
CA ALA A 593 -10.17 -12.09 -3.85
C ALA A 593 -11.09 -11.73 -2.66
N ALA A 594 -10.69 -12.16 -1.47
CA ALA A 594 -11.45 -11.89 -0.25
C ALA A 594 -11.40 -10.40 0.13
N GLY A 595 -12.53 -9.83 0.52
CA GLY A 595 -12.65 -8.43 0.93
C GLY A 595 -12.95 -7.46 -0.21
N GLU A 596 -13.00 -7.93 -1.45
CA GLU A 596 -13.38 -7.11 -2.61
C GLU A 596 -14.88 -6.88 -2.69
N TRP A 597 -15.25 -5.75 -3.23
CA TRP A 597 -16.65 -5.44 -3.48
C TRP A 597 -16.82 -4.44 -4.63
N MET A 598 -18.02 -4.43 -5.22
CA MET A 598 -18.43 -3.51 -6.28
C MET A 598 -19.83 -3.00 -6.00
N GLU A 599 -20.09 -1.74 -6.31
CA GLU A 599 -21.38 -1.09 -6.16
C GLU A 599 -22.01 -0.76 -7.50
N TYR A 600 -23.33 -0.79 -7.51
CA TYR A 600 -24.16 -0.55 -8.68
C TYR A 600 -25.33 0.33 -8.28
N SER A 601 -25.48 1.49 -8.87
CA SER A 601 -26.70 2.29 -8.77
C SER A 601 -27.82 1.56 -9.50
N ILE A 602 -28.87 1.24 -8.79
CA ILE A 602 -30.07 0.56 -9.34
C ILE A 602 -31.31 1.40 -9.11
N ASP A 603 -32.31 1.25 -9.98
CA ASP A 603 -33.66 1.78 -9.79
C ASP A 603 -34.68 0.64 -9.86
N VAL A 604 -35.23 0.27 -8.72
CA VAL A 604 -36.19 -0.81 -8.58
C VAL A 604 -37.60 -0.29 -8.93
N GLN A 605 -38.12 -0.71 -10.07
CA GLN A 605 -39.39 -0.22 -10.60
C GLN A 605 -40.61 -0.70 -9.78
N THR A 606 -40.50 -1.82 -9.10
CA THR A 606 -41.59 -2.41 -8.31
C THR A 606 -41.03 -3.08 -7.06
N ALA A 607 -41.42 -2.63 -5.88
CA ALA A 607 -41.08 -3.31 -4.62
C ALA A 607 -41.59 -4.77 -4.66
N GLY A 608 -40.70 -5.70 -4.23
CA GLY A 608 -41.11 -7.10 -4.28
C GLY A 608 -40.01 -8.09 -3.98
N ILE A 609 -40.41 -9.36 -4.06
CA ILE A 609 -39.47 -10.48 -3.97
C ILE A 609 -38.98 -10.78 -5.39
N TYR A 610 -37.67 -10.91 -5.52
CA TYR A 610 -36.98 -11.17 -6.77
C TYR A 610 -36.27 -12.51 -6.75
N ASP A 611 -36.20 -13.16 -7.91
CA ASP A 611 -35.25 -14.22 -8.19
C ASP A 611 -34.01 -13.60 -8.85
N LEU A 612 -32.83 -13.84 -8.29
CA LEU A 612 -31.53 -13.42 -8.87
C LEU A 612 -30.88 -14.61 -9.53
N SER A 613 -30.77 -14.57 -10.85
CA SER A 613 -29.96 -15.50 -11.65
C SER A 613 -28.59 -14.87 -11.94
N TYR A 614 -27.52 -15.55 -11.59
CA TYR A 614 -26.15 -15.07 -11.83
C TYR A 614 -25.36 -16.03 -12.69
N ARG A 615 -24.51 -15.46 -13.55
CA ARG A 615 -23.58 -16.16 -14.43
C ARG A 615 -22.22 -16.22 -13.76
N PHE A 616 -21.63 -17.39 -13.69
CA PHE A 616 -20.33 -17.62 -13.06
C PHE A 616 -19.51 -18.67 -13.77
N ALA A 617 -18.18 -18.63 -13.58
CA ALA A 617 -17.24 -19.70 -13.89
C ALA A 617 -16.22 -19.84 -12.75
N SER A 618 -15.82 -21.10 -12.45
CA SER A 618 -14.75 -21.39 -11.50
C SER A 618 -13.95 -22.59 -11.99
N GLY A 619 -12.66 -22.38 -12.21
CA GLY A 619 -11.69 -23.41 -12.55
C GLY A 619 -11.20 -24.22 -11.35
N ASN A 620 -11.42 -23.70 -10.14
CA ASN A 620 -11.05 -24.36 -8.89
C ASN A 620 -11.92 -25.62 -8.69
N SER A 621 -11.30 -26.74 -8.33
CA SER A 621 -11.99 -28.01 -8.11
C SER A 621 -12.96 -27.97 -6.94
N SER A 622 -12.72 -27.13 -5.96
CA SER A 622 -13.58 -26.88 -4.79
C SER A 622 -14.68 -25.85 -5.06
N GLY A 623 -14.62 -25.15 -6.18
CA GLY A 623 -15.46 -23.98 -6.44
C GLY A 623 -14.86 -22.72 -5.83
N GLY A 624 -15.69 -21.69 -5.62
CA GLY A 624 -15.29 -20.40 -5.06
C GLY A 624 -16.36 -19.76 -4.18
N GLY A 625 -16.10 -18.53 -3.74
CA GLY A 625 -16.97 -17.80 -2.82
C GLY A 625 -16.83 -18.27 -1.35
N PRO A 626 -17.65 -17.79 -0.41
CA PRO A 626 -18.91 -17.12 -0.70
C PRO A 626 -18.78 -15.65 -1.12
N PHE A 627 -19.86 -15.15 -1.67
CA PHE A 627 -20.15 -13.73 -1.84
C PHE A 627 -21.61 -13.46 -1.45
N TYR A 628 -22.00 -12.21 -1.28
CA TYR A 628 -23.37 -11.81 -0.97
C TYR A 628 -23.70 -10.42 -1.50
N PHE A 629 -24.97 -10.03 -1.37
CA PHE A 629 -25.45 -8.71 -1.76
C PHE A 629 -25.91 -7.89 -0.56
N GLU A 630 -25.63 -6.58 -0.63
CA GLU A 630 -26.12 -5.56 0.30
C GLU A 630 -26.87 -4.46 -0.48
N ILE A 631 -27.80 -3.80 0.18
CA ILE A 631 -28.37 -2.52 -0.23
C ILE A 631 -28.15 -1.55 0.92
N ASP A 632 -27.54 -0.42 0.62
CA ASP A 632 -27.25 0.65 1.58
C ASP A 632 -26.61 0.12 2.89
N GLY A 633 -25.65 -0.81 2.72
CA GLY A 633 -24.93 -1.47 3.81
C GLY A 633 -25.69 -2.58 4.54
N ASN A 634 -26.92 -2.90 4.15
CA ASN A 634 -27.69 -3.97 4.75
C ASN A 634 -27.63 -5.24 3.90
N LYS A 635 -27.22 -6.36 4.47
CA LYS A 635 -27.15 -7.65 3.77
C LYS A 635 -28.54 -8.16 3.38
N ILE A 636 -28.80 -8.30 2.09
CA ILE A 636 -30.09 -8.71 1.52
C ILE A 636 -30.10 -10.14 0.98
N SER A 637 -28.97 -10.81 0.97
CA SER A 637 -28.87 -12.21 0.54
C SER A 637 -28.15 -13.06 1.58
N SER A 638 -28.41 -14.38 1.57
CA SER A 638 -27.52 -15.33 2.25
C SER A 638 -26.20 -15.44 1.50
N ASP A 639 -25.20 -16.04 2.16
CA ASP A 639 -23.90 -16.37 1.54
C ASP A 639 -24.07 -17.30 0.35
N ILE A 640 -23.48 -16.94 -0.77
CA ILE A 640 -23.63 -17.59 -2.07
C ILE A 640 -22.32 -18.29 -2.44
N THR A 641 -22.29 -19.61 -2.33
CA THR A 641 -21.13 -20.41 -2.77
C THR A 641 -21.20 -20.75 -4.24
N ILE A 642 -20.06 -20.70 -4.91
CA ILE A 642 -19.87 -21.00 -6.32
C ILE A 642 -19.38 -22.44 -6.48
N PRO A 643 -20.12 -23.35 -7.13
CA PRO A 643 -19.59 -24.67 -7.42
C PRO A 643 -18.57 -24.62 -8.55
N SER A 644 -17.63 -25.60 -8.59
CA SER A 644 -16.72 -25.73 -9.72
C SER A 644 -17.49 -25.85 -11.05
N SER A 645 -17.09 -25.10 -12.05
CA SER A 645 -17.61 -25.24 -13.41
C SER A 645 -16.68 -26.05 -14.34
N GLY A 646 -15.48 -26.38 -13.83
CA GLY A 646 -14.47 -27.16 -14.52
C GLY A 646 -13.40 -26.34 -15.28
N SER A 647 -13.65 -25.06 -15.55
CA SER A 647 -12.65 -24.12 -16.06
C SER A 647 -13.13 -22.68 -15.82
N TRP A 648 -12.22 -21.72 -15.89
CA TRP A 648 -12.47 -20.28 -15.74
C TRP A 648 -13.33 -19.68 -16.88
N GLU A 649 -13.54 -20.42 -17.97
CA GLU A 649 -14.36 -20.04 -19.12
C GLU A 649 -15.63 -20.90 -19.28
N SER A 650 -15.85 -21.87 -18.39
CA SER A 650 -17.04 -22.74 -18.42
C SER A 650 -18.20 -22.08 -17.67
N TRP A 651 -18.87 -21.17 -18.33
CA TRP A 651 -19.95 -20.37 -17.73
C TRP A 651 -21.21 -21.19 -17.41
N ARG A 652 -21.71 -21.04 -16.21
CA ARG A 652 -22.94 -21.65 -15.70
C ARG A 652 -23.87 -20.61 -15.11
N THR A 653 -25.16 -20.94 -15.00
CA THR A 653 -26.17 -20.13 -14.33
C THR A 653 -26.61 -20.82 -13.05
N LYS A 654 -26.74 -20.04 -11.98
CA LYS A 654 -27.45 -20.45 -10.77
C LYS A 654 -28.47 -19.37 -10.40
N THR A 655 -29.54 -19.73 -9.72
CA THR A 655 -30.56 -18.79 -9.29
C THR A 655 -30.78 -18.94 -7.80
N ILE A 656 -30.82 -17.80 -7.11
CA ILE A 656 -31.28 -17.68 -5.73
C ILE A 656 -32.63 -16.96 -5.74
N SER A 657 -33.51 -17.33 -4.81
CA SER A 657 -34.84 -16.77 -4.70
C SER A 657 -35.02 -16.06 -3.36
N GLY A 658 -35.92 -15.10 -3.34
CA GLY A 658 -36.30 -14.44 -2.09
C GLY A 658 -35.43 -13.21 -1.78
N ILE A 659 -34.85 -12.57 -2.79
CA ILE A 659 -34.21 -11.25 -2.64
C ILE A 659 -35.32 -10.21 -2.55
N GLU A 660 -35.41 -9.56 -1.42
CA GLU A 660 -36.39 -8.47 -1.19
C GLU A 660 -35.77 -7.16 -1.64
N LEU A 661 -36.42 -6.44 -2.52
CA LEU A 661 -35.98 -5.15 -3.04
C LEU A 661 -37.08 -4.11 -2.81
N PRO A 662 -36.76 -2.96 -2.16
CA PRO A 662 -37.65 -1.82 -2.07
C PRO A 662 -37.80 -1.17 -3.45
N LYS A 663 -38.83 -0.34 -3.66
CA LYS A 663 -38.97 0.47 -4.86
C LYS A 663 -38.12 1.73 -4.75
N GLY A 664 -37.50 2.13 -5.85
CA GLY A 664 -36.75 3.38 -5.97
C GLY A 664 -35.28 3.15 -6.25
N GLU A 665 -34.52 4.22 -6.22
CA GLU A 665 -33.09 4.21 -6.42
C GLU A 665 -32.39 3.74 -5.14
N SER A 666 -31.35 2.94 -5.30
CA SER A 666 -30.52 2.41 -4.20
C SER A 666 -29.14 2.00 -4.74
N VAL A 667 -28.19 1.81 -3.85
CA VAL A 667 -26.86 1.27 -4.17
C VAL A 667 -26.82 -0.21 -3.78
N LEU A 668 -26.67 -1.06 -4.79
CA LEU A 668 -26.50 -2.50 -4.63
C LEU A 668 -25.01 -2.81 -4.57
N ARG A 669 -24.52 -3.37 -3.46
CA ARG A 669 -23.14 -3.85 -3.33
C ARG A 669 -23.09 -5.37 -3.49
N LEU A 670 -22.17 -5.86 -4.33
CA LEU A 670 -21.72 -7.24 -4.37
C LEU A 670 -20.46 -7.33 -3.54
N PHE A 671 -20.48 -8.04 -2.42
CA PHE A 671 -19.34 -8.23 -1.52
C PHE A 671 -18.79 -9.64 -1.63
N ILE A 672 -17.48 -9.79 -1.77
CA ILE A 672 -16.76 -11.05 -1.95
C ILE A 672 -16.05 -11.41 -0.64
N GLU A 673 -16.58 -12.42 0.07
CA GLU A 673 -15.91 -12.93 1.28
C GLU A 673 -14.74 -13.84 0.94
N ASN A 674 -14.80 -14.53 -0.20
CA ASN A 674 -13.71 -15.34 -0.71
C ASN A 674 -13.81 -15.47 -2.24
N GLY A 675 -12.67 -15.46 -2.91
CA GLY A 675 -12.57 -15.43 -4.37
C GLY A 675 -12.76 -16.77 -5.06
N GLU A 676 -11.88 -17.06 -6.02
CA GLU A 676 -11.83 -18.30 -6.82
C GLU A 676 -13.01 -18.47 -7.78
N PHE A 677 -13.56 -17.39 -8.32
CA PHE A 677 -14.61 -17.42 -9.34
C PHE A 677 -14.58 -16.18 -10.24
N ASN A 678 -15.11 -16.33 -11.45
CA ASN A 678 -15.46 -15.23 -12.34
C ASN A 678 -16.97 -15.00 -12.26
N ILE A 679 -17.40 -13.74 -12.29
CA ILE A 679 -18.80 -13.37 -12.27
C ILE A 679 -19.15 -12.51 -13.50
N GLY A 680 -20.29 -12.82 -14.12
CA GLY A 680 -20.78 -12.16 -15.32
C GLY A 680 -22.10 -11.44 -15.07
N LYS A 681 -23.17 -11.87 -15.77
CA LYS A 681 -24.48 -11.23 -15.68
C LYS A 681 -25.24 -11.61 -14.41
N LEU A 682 -25.79 -10.59 -13.77
CA LEU A 682 -26.75 -10.69 -12.66
C LEU A 682 -28.14 -10.31 -13.21
N THR A 683 -29.06 -11.23 -13.19
CA THR A 683 -30.41 -11.00 -13.75
C THR A 683 -31.45 -11.05 -12.64
N PHE A 684 -32.08 -9.92 -12.38
CA PHE A 684 -33.16 -9.79 -11.42
C PHE A 684 -34.51 -9.96 -12.10
N THR A 685 -35.32 -10.92 -11.64
CA THR A 685 -36.64 -11.20 -12.17
C THR A 685 -37.69 -11.06 -11.07
N TYR A 686 -38.64 -10.18 -11.24
CA TYR A 686 -39.76 -10.01 -10.30
C TYR A 686 -40.54 -11.30 -10.12
N LYS A 687 -40.84 -11.66 -8.88
CA LYS A 687 -41.55 -12.88 -8.54
C LYS A 687 -42.88 -12.62 -7.87
N SER A 688 -42.94 -11.79 -6.85
CA SER A 688 -44.15 -11.44 -6.12
C SER A 688 -44.01 -10.14 -5.37
N SER A 689 -45.11 -9.53 -4.94
CA SER A 689 -45.08 -8.41 -4.00
C SER A 689 -44.54 -8.84 -2.64
N LEU A 690 -43.93 -7.89 -1.92
CA LEU A 690 -43.57 -8.06 -0.53
C LEU A 690 -44.83 -8.25 0.34
N SER A 691 -44.70 -8.97 1.45
CA SER A 691 -45.77 -9.06 2.46
C SER A 691 -45.85 -7.77 3.30
N PHE A 692 -44.72 -7.05 3.36
CA PHE A 692 -44.54 -5.72 3.97
C PHE A 692 -43.76 -4.86 2.98
N VAL A 693 -44.10 -3.59 2.85
CA VAL A 693 -43.47 -2.65 1.92
C VAL A 693 -42.70 -1.63 2.75
N PRO A 694 -41.40 -1.36 2.47
CA PRO A 694 -40.66 -0.33 3.17
C PRO A 694 -41.32 1.05 3.09
N PRO A 695 -41.10 1.93 4.07
CA PRO A 695 -41.54 3.31 3.98
C PRO A 695 -40.86 4.00 2.79
N ILE A 696 -41.44 5.06 2.30
CA ILE A 696 -40.90 5.90 1.23
C ILE A 696 -40.43 7.23 1.84
N ALA A 697 -39.15 7.50 1.78
CA ALA A 697 -38.60 8.79 2.20
C ALA A 697 -38.84 9.84 1.10
N SER A 698 -39.08 11.10 1.51
CA SER A 698 -39.10 12.26 0.64
C SER A 698 -38.62 13.46 1.42
N ALA A 699 -37.42 13.92 1.13
CA ALA A 699 -36.80 15.07 1.76
C ALA A 699 -37.28 16.43 1.22
N GLY A 700 -38.13 16.41 0.20
CA GLY A 700 -38.71 17.60 -0.45
C GLY A 700 -37.81 18.13 -1.56
N GLU A 701 -38.22 19.27 -2.12
CA GLU A 701 -37.49 19.98 -3.18
C GLU A 701 -36.27 20.71 -2.62
N ASN A 702 -35.23 20.89 -3.44
CA ASN A 702 -34.08 21.69 -3.10
C ASN A 702 -34.46 23.12 -2.72
N ILE A 703 -33.79 23.65 -1.69
CA ILE A 703 -34.11 24.95 -1.11
C ILE A 703 -33.02 25.96 -1.47
N SER A 704 -33.42 27.15 -1.95
CA SER A 704 -32.49 28.25 -2.20
C SER A 704 -32.78 29.42 -1.23
N LEU A 705 -31.72 29.94 -0.62
CA LEU A 705 -31.77 31.06 0.30
C LEU A 705 -30.79 32.15 -0.14
N THR A 706 -31.11 33.40 0.21
CA THR A 706 -30.17 34.50 0.05
C THR A 706 -29.94 35.15 1.40
N LEU A 707 -28.70 35.34 1.77
CA LEU A 707 -28.32 36.05 3.01
C LEU A 707 -28.90 37.48 3.00
N PRO A 708 -29.35 38.01 4.15
CA PRO A 708 -29.05 37.53 5.52
C PRO A 708 -29.99 36.45 6.08
N SER A 709 -30.81 35.80 5.27
CA SER A 709 -31.66 34.68 5.74
C SER A 709 -30.78 33.45 5.99
N SER A 710 -30.54 33.13 7.26
CA SER A 710 -29.65 32.04 7.70
C SER A 710 -30.41 30.88 8.33
N THR A 711 -31.72 30.78 8.07
CA THR A 711 -32.60 29.69 8.57
C THR A 711 -33.60 29.27 7.50
N THR A 712 -33.93 27.97 7.46
CA THR A 712 -35.03 27.46 6.66
C THR A 712 -35.64 26.24 7.33
N THR A 713 -36.72 25.69 6.77
CA THR A 713 -37.39 24.49 7.28
C THR A 713 -37.32 23.43 6.21
N LEU A 714 -36.79 22.28 6.56
CA LEU A 714 -36.81 21.06 5.71
C LEU A 714 -38.22 20.46 5.69
N ASN A 715 -38.51 19.63 4.72
CA ASN A 715 -39.88 19.13 4.56
C ASN A 715 -39.90 17.63 4.18
N GLY A 716 -40.09 16.78 5.18
CA GLY A 716 -40.28 15.33 5.02
C GLY A 716 -41.74 14.89 4.91
N SER A 717 -42.70 15.82 4.78
CA SER A 717 -44.14 15.51 4.86
C SER A 717 -44.72 14.64 3.75
N LEU A 718 -43.96 14.48 2.66
CA LEU A 718 -44.34 13.58 1.55
C LEU A 718 -43.89 12.13 1.78
N SER A 719 -43.07 11.91 2.79
CA SER A 719 -42.70 10.55 3.21
C SER A 719 -43.93 9.81 3.71
N ASN A 720 -44.06 8.56 3.31
CA ASN A 720 -45.20 7.73 3.70
C ASN A 720 -44.82 6.26 3.79
N ASP A 721 -45.56 5.56 4.60
CA ASP A 721 -45.59 4.09 4.56
C ASP A 721 -46.72 3.65 3.62
N PRO A 722 -46.44 2.83 2.60
CA PRO A 722 -47.46 2.38 1.65
C PRO A 722 -48.58 1.55 2.30
N GLU A 723 -48.32 0.95 3.45
CA GLU A 723 -49.26 0.13 4.22
C GLU A 723 -50.03 0.97 5.27
N GLY A 724 -49.61 2.22 5.45
CA GLY A 724 -50.22 3.17 6.36
C GLY A 724 -49.76 3.03 7.81
N GLU A 725 -48.62 2.41 8.03
CA GLU A 725 -47.99 2.36 9.33
C GLU A 725 -47.39 3.73 9.73
N SER A 726 -47.07 3.89 10.99
CA SER A 726 -46.46 5.14 11.47
C SER A 726 -44.96 5.12 11.24
N ILE A 727 -44.43 6.10 10.52
CA ILE A 727 -43.01 6.27 10.30
C ILE A 727 -42.40 7.26 11.30
N SER A 728 -41.14 7.02 11.65
CA SER A 728 -40.28 7.94 12.41
C SER A 728 -39.31 8.62 11.46
N TYR A 729 -38.87 9.80 11.81
CA TYR A 729 -37.99 10.64 10.99
C TYR A 729 -36.66 10.84 11.70
N ASN A 730 -35.57 10.94 10.93
CA ASN A 730 -34.28 11.38 11.43
C ASN A 730 -33.54 12.15 10.34
N TRP A 731 -33.26 13.42 10.59
CA TRP A 731 -32.52 14.29 9.71
C TRP A 731 -31.09 14.43 10.17
N GLU A 732 -30.15 14.41 9.23
CA GLU A 732 -28.75 14.64 9.48
C GLU A 732 -28.15 15.54 8.38
N GLN A 733 -27.13 16.30 8.75
CA GLN A 733 -26.33 17.03 7.76
C GLN A 733 -25.28 16.08 7.20
N VAL A 734 -25.23 15.95 5.88
CA VAL A 734 -24.23 15.14 5.19
C VAL A 734 -22.97 15.97 4.96
N TYR A 735 -23.11 17.20 4.49
CA TYR A 735 -22.04 18.18 4.38
C TYR A 735 -22.59 19.62 4.33
N GLY A 736 -21.67 20.61 4.36
CA GLY A 736 -21.97 22.04 4.20
C GLY A 736 -20.83 22.91 4.74
N PRO A 737 -20.80 24.20 4.39
CA PRO A 737 -19.73 25.12 4.78
C PRO A 737 -19.71 25.45 6.28
N SER A 738 -20.76 25.11 7.01
CA SER A 738 -20.84 25.21 8.47
C SER A 738 -21.70 24.11 9.05
N ILE A 739 -21.54 23.82 10.34
CA ILE A 739 -22.43 22.89 11.06
C ILE A 739 -23.76 23.57 11.29
N ILE A 740 -24.83 23.00 10.74
CA ILE A 740 -26.19 23.47 10.95
C ILE A 740 -26.73 23.02 12.31
N SER A 741 -27.64 23.79 12.85
CA SER A 741 -28.37 23.41 14.07
C SER A 741 -29.82 23.08 13.71
N PHE A 742 -30.26 21.89 14.08
CA PHE A 742 -31.65 21.46 13.98
C PHE A 742 -32.38 21.85 15.25
N ASP A 743 -33.59 22.37 15.15
CA ASP A 743 -34.45 22.56 16.32
C ASP A 743 -34.94 21.21 16.88
N ASN A 744 -35.28 20.27 16.00
CA ASN A 744 -35.57 18.89 16.33
C ASN A 744 -35.36 17.99 15.10
N ASN A 745 -34.25 17.31 15.02
CA ASN A 745 -33.90 16.46 13.88
C ASN A 745 -34.80 15.21 13.71
N THR A 746 -35.70 14.93 14.62
CA THR A 746 -36.71 13.85 14.52
C THR A 746 -38.09 14.36 14.13
N ASP A 747 -38.23 15.65 13.84
CA ASP A 747 -39.48 16.22 13.34
C ASP A 747 -39.65 15.94 11.84
N VAL A 748 -40.89 15.88 11.39
CA VAL A 748 -41.22 15.77 9.95
C VAL A 748 -40.73 16.97 9.16
N SER A 749 -40.64 18.12 9.80
CA SER A 749 -40.23 19.39 9.14
C SER A 749 -39.38 20.23 10.10
N PRO A 750 -38.15 19.83 10.36
CA PRO A 750 -37.28 20.56 11.28
C PRO A 750 -36.83 21.90 10.69
N MET A 751 -36.67 22.87 11.55
CA MET A 751 -36.02 24.13 11.20
C MET A 751 -34.53 23.99 11.37
N ILE A 752 -33.77 24.36 10.34
CA ILE A 752 -32.31 24.43 10.37
C ILE A 752 -31.85 25.87 10.43
N SER A 753 -30.70 26.09 11.12
CA SER A 753 -30.13 27.42 11.35
C SER A 753 -28.60 27.36 11.32
N ASN A 754 -27.96 28.53 11.44
CA ASN A 754 -26.52 28.75 11.29
C ASN A 754 -26.01 28.57 9.84
N LEU A 755 -26.87 28.81 8.87
CA LEU A 755 -26.54 28.76 7.47
C LEU A 755 -25.67 29.97 7.08
N VAL A 756 -24.54 29.70 6.40
CA VAL A 756 -23.64 30.64 5.74
C VAL A 756 -23.66 30.41 4.25
N GLU A 757 -23.05 31.23 3.44
CA GLU A 757 -22.93 31.03 2.01
C GLU A 757 -22.35 29.64 1.67
N GLY A 758 -22.94 28.96 0.68
CA GLY A 758 -22.54 27.69 0.16
C GLY A 758 -23.68 26.67 0.05
N VAL A 759 -23.35 25.46 -0.26
CA VAL A 759 -24.30 24.35 -0.47
C VAL A 759 -24.25 23.38 0.69
N TYR A 760 -25.41 23.08 1.23
CA TYR A 760 -25.61 22.06 2.27
C TYR A 760 -26.35 20.87 1.69
N LYS A 761 -25.99 19.67 2.10
CA LYS A 761 -26.77 18.45 1.84
C LYS A 761 -27.31 17.90 3.15
N CYS A 762 -28.59 17.76 3.25
CA CYS A 762 -29.27 17.14 4.37
C CYS A 762 -29.92 15.82 3.94
N LYS A 763 -29.82 14.80 4.77
CA LYS A 763 -30.41 13.48 4.56
C LYS A 763 -31.53 13.27 5.54
N LEU A 764 -32.66 12.84 5.01
CA LEU A 764 -33.80 12.33 5.77
C LEU A 764 -33.77 10.81 5.76
N THR A 765 -33.80 10.18 6.91
CA THR A 765 -34.06 8.76 7.08
C THR A 765 -35.42 8.55 7.71
N VAL A 766 -36.26 7.73 7.12
CA VAL A 766 -37.55 7.32 7.68
C VAL A 766 -37.52 5.83 8.04
N ASN A 767 -38.25 5.47 9.12
CA ASN A 767 -38.25 4.10 9.66
C ASN A 767 -39.66 3.75 10.15
N ASP A 768 -40.24 2.65 9.68
CA ASP A 768 -41.54 2.09 10.09
C ASP A 768 -41.42 1.16 11.31
N GLY A 769 -40.21 0.91 11.81
CA GLY A 769 -39.92 -0.05 12.89
C GLY A 769 -39.39 -1.39 12.37
N THR A 770 -39.44 -1.65 11.07
CA THR A 770 -38.97 -2.87 10.42
C THR A 770 -37.96 -2.55 9.31
N TYR A 771 -38.26 -1.55 8.50
CA TYR A 771 -37.47 -1.11 7.36
C TYR A 771 -37.14 0.39 7.46
N VAL A 772 -36.10 0.78 6.75
CA VAL A 772 -35.69 2.18 6.62
C VAL A 772 -35.56 2.55 5.15
N ASP A 773 -35.84 3.83 4.87
CA ASP A 773 -35.55 4.44 3.57
C ASP A 773 -35.00 5.84 3.80
N PHE A 774 -34.29 6.42 2.84
CA PHE A 774 -33.73 7.75 2.95
C PHE A 774 -33.86 8.54 1.65
N ASP A 775 -33.85 9.85 1.78
CA ASP A 775 -33.81 10.81 0.68
C ASP A 775 -32.99 12.03 1.07
N GLU A 776 -32.45 12.75 0.11
CA GLU A 776 -31.54 13.86 0.32
C GLU A 776 -32.07 15.15 -0.32
N VAL A 777 -31.78 16.27 0.33
CA VAL A 777 -32.17 17.61 -0.13
C VAL A 777 -31.00 18.56 -0.06
N LEU A 778 -30.83 19.43 -1.07
CA LEU A 778 -29.85 20.48 -1.09
C LEU A 778 -30.45 21.78 -0.54
N VAL A 779 -29.67 22.49 0.28
CA VAL A 779 -29.97 23.84 0.72
C VAL A 779 -28.84 24.75 0.22
N ILE A 780 -29.17 25.61 -0.74
CA ILE A 780 -28.23 26.51 -1.42
C ILE A 780 -28.38 27.90 -0.82
N VAL A 781 -27.31 28.44 -0.26
CA VAL A 781 -27.26 29.76 0.38
C VAL A 781 -26.30 30.63 -0.40
N SER A 782 -26.83 31.69 -1.00
CA SER A 782 -26.07 32.66 -1.79
C SER A 782 -25.92 34.00 -1.03
N GLU A 783 -24.81 34.72 -1.27
CA GLU A 783 -24.71 36.12 -0.88
C GLU A 783 -25.62 36.99 -1.76
N THR A 784 -25.79 38.26 -1.35
CA THR A 784 -26.46 39.27 -2.16
C THR A 784 -25.54 39.77 -3.29
N GLY A 785 -25.26 38.94 -4.22
CA GLY A 785 -24.43 39.22 -5.39
C GLY A 785 -24.39 37.96 -6.29
N ASN A 786 -24.34 38.16 -7.60
CA ASN A 786 -24.30 37.07 -8.59
C ASN A 786 -22.98 36.28 -8.50
N SER A 787 -23.03 34.98 -8.37
CA SER A 787 -21.86 34.08 -8.47
C SER A 787 -21.62 33.73 -9.94
N SER A 788 -20.37 33.74 -10.39
CA SER A 788 -20.07 33.37 -11.77
C SER A 788 -20.32 31.87 -12.01
N PRO A 789 -20.95 31.49 -13.11
CA PRO A 789 -21.24 30.11 -13.44
C PRO A 789 -19.95 29.32 -13.77
N SER A 790 -19.95 28.01 -13.55
CA SER A 790 -18.87 27.08 -13.88
C SER A 790 -19.13 26.36 -15.20
N ILE A 791 -18.06 25.99 -15.92
CA ILE A 791 -18.16 25.27 -17.19
C ILE A 791 -16.94 24.39 -17.45
N ALA A 792 -17.18 23.22 -18.01
CA ALA A 792 -16.14 22.32 -18.52
C ALA A 792 -16.50 21.78 -19.90
N ILE A 793 -15.51 21.65 -20.79
CA ILE A 793 -15.66 20.96 -22.08
C ILE A 793 -15.62 19.46 -21.83
N THR A 794 -16.67 18.76 -22.25
CA THR A 794 -16.81 17.29 -22.13
C THR A 794 -16.42 16.56 -23.41
N SER A 795 -16.41 17.26 -24.55
CA SER A 795 -15.95 16.78 -25.86
C SER A 795 -15.49 17.99 -26.69
N PRO A 796 -14.43 17.91 -27.48
CA PRO A 796 -13.45 16.81 -27.58
C PRO A 796 -12.55 16.68 -26.35
N THR A 797 -11.83 15.56 -26.23
CA THR A 797 -10.84 15.37 -25.17
C THR A 797 -9.50 15.98 -25.56
N GLU A 798 -8.66 16.25 -24.57
CA GLU A 798 -7.32 16.81 -24.76
C GLU A 798 -6.49 15.95 -25.73
N ASN A 799 -5.79 16.61 -26.67
CA ASN A 799 -4.98 16.01 -27.75
C ASN A 799 -5.74 15.09 -28.73
N GLN A 800 -7.05 15.17 -28.79
CA GLN A 800 -7.84 14.41 -29.77
C GLN A 800 -7.56 14.86 -31.20
N SER A 801 -7.44 13.90 -32.13
CA SER A 801 -7.15 14.19 -33.54
C SER A 801 -8.38 13.94 -34.42
N PHE A 802 -8.61 14.83 -35.39
CA PHE A 802 -9.72 14.76 -36.35
C PHE A 802 -9.19 14.81 -37.79
N ALA A 803 -9.86 14.13 -38.67
CA ALA A 803 -9.53 14.25 -40.11
C ALA A 803 -10.10 15.55 -40.66
N GLN A 804 -9.38 16.17 -41.60
CA GLN A 804 -9.88 17.37 -42.32
C GLN A 804 -11.24 17.09 -42.94
N GLY A 805 -12.19 18.00 -42.72
CA GLY A 805 -13.57 17.89 -43.19
C GLY A 805 -14.50 17.04 -42.32
N SER A 806 -14.02 16.49 -41.21
CA SER A 806 -14.88 15.89 -40.20
C SER A 806 -15.66 16.99 -39.47
N GLU A 807 -16.86 16.66 -39.01
CA GLU A 807 -17.59 17.47 -38.06
C GLU A 807 -17.04 17.20 -36.67
N ILE A 808 -16.66 18.25 -35.94
CA ILE A 808 -16.17 18.18 -34.56
C ILE A 808 -17.32 18.63 -33.65
N ILE A 809 -17.82 17.73 -32.83
CA ILE A 809 -18.84 18.09 -31.84
C ILE A 809 -18.13 18.58 -30.59
N ILE A 810 -18.33 19.84 -30.25
CA ILE A 810 -17.86 20.45 -29.03
C ILE A 810 -19.04 20.43 -28.07
N ALA A 811 -18.93 19.72 -26.97
CA ALA A 811 -19.92 19.65 -25.90
C ALA A 811 -19.35 20.20 -24.62
N ALA A 812 -20.20 20.81 -23.80
CA ALA A 812 -19.82 21.39 -22.52
C ALA A 812 -20.91 21.11 -21.46
N SER A 813 -20.48 20.87 -20.24
CA SER A 813 -21.32 20.87 -19.05
C SER A 813 -21.15 22.22 -18.35
N ALA A 814 -22.22 22.89 -18.02
CA ALA A 814 -22.21 24.15 -17.32
C ALA A 814 -23.26 24.15 -16.21
N SER A 815 -22.91 24.75 -15.10
CA SER A 815 -23.79 24.91 -13.94
C SER A 815 -23.57 26.27 -13.28
N ASP A 816 -24.61 26.73 -12.64
CA ASP A 816 -24.61 27.96 -11.89
C ASP A 816 -25.24 27.71 -10.52
N ILE A 817 -24.55 28.12 -9.45
CA ILE A 817 -24.91 27.77 -8.08
C ILE A 817 -26.07 28.60 -7.54
N ASP A 818 -26.26 29.80 -8.05
CA ASP A 818 -27.27 30.74 -7.58
C ASP A 818 -28.21 31.26 -8.69
N GLY A 819 -28.10 30.67 -9.92
CA GLY A 819 -28.89 31.10 -11.06
C GLY A 819 -29.09 30.00 -12.08
N THR A 820 -29.32 30.42 -13.32
CA THR A 820 -29.49 29.55 -14.48
C THR A 820 -28.56 29.99 -15.61
N ILE A 821 -28.09 29.04 -16.39
CA ILE A 821 -27.25 29.36 -17.54
C ILE A 821 -28.08 30.01 -18.64
N SER A 822 -27.66 31.22 -19.04
CA SER A 822 -28.24 31.96 -20.14
C SER A 822 -27.74 31.49 -21.50
N LYS A 823 -26.45 31.25 -21.64
CA LYS A 823 -25.80 30.73 -22.86
C LYS A 823 -24.42 30.18 -22.61
N VAL A 824 -23.96 29.31 -23.53
CA VAL A 824 -22.59 28.86 -23.65
C VAL A 824 -22.05 29.22 -25.04
N GLU A 825 -20.91 29.89 -25.10
CA GLU A 825 -20.22 30.29 -26.31
C GLU A 825 -18.95 29.44 -26.50
N PHE A 826 -18.74 28.91 -27.70
CA PHE A 826 -17.61 28.07 -28.06
C PHE A 826 -16.60 28.83 -28.92
N TYR A 827 -15.32 28.64 -28.65
CA TYR A 827 -14.22 29.38 -29.28
C TYR A 827 -13.10 28.43 -29.75
N ASP A 828 -12.41 28.81 -30.81
CA ASP A 828 -11.07 28.33 -31.18
C ASP A 828 -10.08 29.48 -30.95
N GLY A 829 -9.26 29.35 -29.91
CA GLY A 829 -8.43 30.45 -29.42
C GLY A 829 -9.27 31.68 -29.03
N THR A 830 -9.16 32.74 -29.83
CA THR A 830 -9.94 33.98 -29.67
C THR A 830 -11.14 34.06 -30.61
N THR A 831 -11.30 33.14 -31.52
CA THR A 831 -12.34 33.16 -32.56
C THR A 831 -13.59 32.44 -32.07
N LYS A 832 -14.72 33.14 -31.94
CA LYS A 832 -15.98 32.53 -31.60
C LYS A 832 -16.46 31.61 -32.74
N LEU A 833 -16.72 30.35 -32.42
CA LEU A 833 -17.27 29.36 -33.33
C LEU A 833 -18.80 29.39 -33.37
N GLY A 834 -19.43 29.49 -32.23
CA GLY A 834 -20.87 29.54 -32.08
C GLY A 834 -21.32 29.62 -30.62
N GLU A 835 -22.63 29.46 -30.38
CA GLU A 835 -23.22 29.47 -29.05
C GLU A 835 -24.42 28.51 -28.97
N ASP A 836 -24.71 28.03 -27.79
CA ASP A 836 -25.91 27.27 -27.44
C ASP A 836 -26.51 27.80 -26.14
N SER A 837 -27.84 27.98 -26.10
CA SER A 837 -28.57 28.47 -24.92
C SER A 837 -29.44 27.41 -24.24
N THR A 838 -29.30 26.13 -24.64
CA THR A 838 -30.12 25.02 -24.12
C THR A 838 -29.26 23.82 -23.79
N SER A 839 -29.44 23.31 -22.56
CA SER A 839 -28.78 22.08 -22.15
C SER A 839 -29.36 20.86 -22.90
N PRO A 840 -28.54 19.89 -23.31
CA PRO A 840 -27.07 19.83 -23.18
C PRO A 840 -26.38 20.76 -24.17
N TYR A 841 -25.45 21.60 -23.70
CA TYR A 841 -24.78 22.62 -24.49
C TYR A 841 -23.77 22.00 -25.46
N ASN A 842 -24.01 22.19 -26.79
CA ASN A 842 -23.12 21.65 -27.77
C ASN A 842 -23.07 22.52 -29.04
N TYR A 843 -21.95 22.42 -29.77
CA TYR A 843 -21.76 23.08 -31.04
C TYR A 843 -21.06 22.14 -32.02
N THR A 844 -21.62 22.04 -33.25
CA THR A 844 -20.99 21.26 -34.31
C THR A 844 -20.10 22.16 -35.15
N TRP A 845 -18.81 21.99 -35.02
CA TRP A 845 -17.84 22.73 -35.81
C TRP A 845 -17.51 21.99 -37.09
N ALA A 846 -18.06 22.50 -38.22
CA ALA A 846 -17.80 21.97 -39.55
C ALA A 846 -16.61 22.70 -40.18
N ASN A 847 -15.82 22.00 -40.97
CA ASN A 847 -14.72 22.51 -41.76
C ASN A 847 -13.59 23.18 -40.96
N ALA A 848 -13.20 22.60 -39.84
CA ALA A 848 -12.01 23.02 -39.13
C ALA A 848 -10.77 22.93 -40.03
N SER A 849 -9.89 23.92 -39.95
CA SER A 849 -8.66 23.97 -40.74
C SER A 849 -7.67 22.90 -40.30
N VAL A 850 -6.76 22.48 -41.18
CA VAL A 850 -5.65 21.61 -40.77
C VAL A 850 -4.70 22.36 -39.84
N GLY A 851 -4.32 21.74 -38.72
CA GLY A 851 -3.44 22.33 -37.74
C GLY A 851 -3.93 22.07 -36.30
N ASP A 852 -3.23 22.66 -35.35
CA ASP A 852 -3.59 22.61 -33.94
C ASP A 852 -4.58 23.70 -33.62
N HIS A 853 -5.58 23.38 -32.83
CA HIS A 853 -6.66 24.25 -32.39
C HIS A 853 -6.81 24.22 -30.86
N GLN A 854 -7.24 25.37 -30.32
CA GLN A 854 -7.41 25.56 -28.88
C GLN A 854 -8.87 25.84 -28.54
N ILE A 855 -9.59 24.81 -28.17
CA ILE A 855 -11.02 24.91 -27.89
C ILE A 855 -11.24 25.43 -26.47
N LYS A 856 -12.10 26.45 -26.35
CA LYS A 856 -12.51 27.05 -25.08
C LYS A 856 -14.03 27.32 -25.12
N ALA A 857 -14.69 27.16 -23.99
CA ALA A 857 -16.07 27.57 -23.82
C ALA A 857 -16.19 28.68 -22.75
N ILE A 858 -17.11 29.63 -22.98
CA ILE A 858 -17.47 30.67 -22.03
C ILE A 858 -18.95 30.55 -21.76
N VAL A 859 -19.31 30.48 -20.48
CA VAL A 859 -20.72 30.44 -20.03
C VAL A 859 -21.11 31.76 -19.44
N THR A 860 -22.36 32.20 -19.66
CA THR A 860 -22.97 33.37 -19.08
C THR A 860 -24.26 32.95 -18.36
N ASP A 861 -24.46 33.37 -17.10
CA ASP A 861 -25.69 33.12 -16.34
C ASP A 861 -26.80 34.15 -16.64
N ASN A 862 -27.93 34.02 -15.92
CA ASN A 862 -29.08 34.91 -16.06
C ASN A 862 -28.83 36.32 -15.52
N ASP A 863 -27.83 36.53 -14.65
CA ASP A 863 -27.46 37.81 -14.05
C ASP A 863 -26.16 38.39 -14.61
N ALA A 864 -25.72 37.85 -15.76
CA ALA A 864 -24.58 38.27 -16.56
C ALA A 864 -23.19 38.01 -15.94
N GLY A 865 -23.09 37.10 -14.98
CA GLY A 865 -21.82 36.52 -14.56
C GLY A 865 -21.21 35.63 -15.67
N GLU A 866 -19.91 35.63 -15.80
CA GLU A 866 -19.22 34.83 -16.82
C GLU A 866 -18.24 33.85 -16.15
N GLY A 867 -18.22 32.61 -16.66
CA GLY A 867 -17.24 31.57 -16.38
C GLY A 867 -16.56 31.05 -17.65
N ALA A 868 -15.35 30.52 -17.54
CA ALA A 868 -14.61 30.01 -18.70
C ALA A 868 -14.03 28.62 -18.42
N SER A 869 -14.15 27.71 -19.41
CA SER A 869 -13.56 26.37 -19.33
C SER A 869 -12.02 26.41 -19.40
N GLN A 870 -11.39 25.32 -18.99
CA GLN A 870 -10.02 25.01 -19.40
C GLN A 870 -9.95 24.91 -20.93
N ILE A 871 -8.75 25.16 -21.47
CA ILE A 871 -8.51 25.03 -22.92
C ILE A 871 -8.28 23.56 -23.23
N VAL A 872 -8.95 23.04 -24.25
CA VAL A 872 -8.74 21.70 -24.80
C VAL A 872 -8.01 21.82 -26.14
N ASN A 873 -6.82 21.25 -26.25
CA ASN A 873 -6.03 21.25 -27.47
C ASN A 873 -6.45 20.05 -28.34
N ILE A 874 -6.67 20.28 -29.60
CA ILE A 874 -6.98 19.25 -30.61
C ILE A 874 -6.16 19.48 -31.87
N THR A 875 -6.00 18.46 -32.70
CA THR A 875 -5.27 18.54 -33.98
C THR A 875 -6.15 18.07 -35.11
N VAL A 876 -6.28 18.88 -36.18
CA VAL A 876 -6.91 18.48 -37.43
C VAL A 876 -5.88 18.07 -38.42
N VAL A 877 -5.91 16.84 -38.88
CA VAL A 877 -4.92 16.27 -39.80
C VAL A 877 -5.44 16.19 -41.23
N GLU A 878 -4.58 16.43 -42.17
CA GLU A 878 -4.94 16.35 -43.61
C GLU A 878 -5.25 14.91 -44.02
N VAL A 879 -6.36 14.72 -44.73
CA VAL A 879 -6.69 13.41 -45.29
C VAL A 879 -5.89 13.18 -46.56
N GLN A 880 -4.86 12.37 -46.48
CA GLN A 880 -4.17 11.89 -47.68
C GLN A 880 -5.08 10.95 -48.47
N VAL A 881 -5.64 11.45 -49.55
CA VAL A 881 -6.32 10.60 -50.53
C VAL A 881 -5.26 9.86 -51.32
N CYS A 882 -5.05 8.60 -51.05
CA CYS A 882 -4.29 7.73 -51.95
C CYS A 882 -5.08 7.57 -53.23
N SER A 883 -4.63 8.23 -54.30
CA SER A 883 -5.08 7.93 -55.66
C SER A 883 -4.45 6.60 -56.11
N GLU A 884 -5.26 5.58 -56.24
CA GLU A 884 -4.88 4.36 -56.93
C GLU A 884 -4.67 4.70 -58.44
N THR A 885 -3.42 4.74 -58.83
CA THR A 885 -3.09 4.55 -60.24
C THR A 885 -2.68 3.09 -60.40
N SER A 886 -3.57 2.34 -61.05
CA SER A 886 -3.28 1.03 -61.61
C SER A 886 -2.06 1.08 -62.50
N ASN A 887 -1.09 0.21 -62.25
CA ASN A 887 -0.20 -0.27 -63.33
C ASN A 887 0.02 -1.76 -63.23
N GLU A 888 -0.23 -2.39 -64.35
CA GLU A 888 -0.26 -3.80 -64.63
C GLU A 888 1.11 -4.47 -64.41
N ALA A 889 0.94 -5.79 -64.28
CA ALA A 889 1.95 -6.79 -64.09
C ALA A 889 3.14 -6.73 -65.07
N GLN A 890 4.31 -7.11 -64.64
CA GLN A 890 5.21 -7.97 -65.36
C GLN A 890 5.94 -8.96 -64.48
N GLU A 891 5.80 -10.24 -64.88
CA GLU A 891 6.52 -11.37 -64.36
C GLU A 891 8.03 -11.24 -64.63
N GLY A 892 8.84 -11.87 -63.79
CA GLY A 892 10.22 -12.18 -64.12
C GLY A 892 11.09 -12.67 -62.94
N ALA A 893 11.05 -13.96 -62.75
CA ALA A 893 12.08 -14.88 -62.24
C ALA A 893 13.44 -14.30 -61.71
N PHE A 894 13.80 -14.54 -60.50
CA PHE A 894 14.82 -15.56 -60.07
C PHE A 894 14.75 -15.65 -58.55
#